data_f89cff6cc7ad5ea1f6faee5f35b6b399
#
_entry.id   f89cff6cc7ad5ea1f6faee5f35b6b399
#
_cell.length_a   1.000
_cell.length_b   1.000
_cell.length_c   1.000
_cell.angle_alpha   90.00
_cell.angle_beta   90.00
_cell.angle_gamma   90.00
#
_symmetry.space_group_name_H-M   'P 1'
#
loop_
_entity.id
_entity.type
_entity.pdbx_description
1 polymer ?
#
loop_
_entity_poly.entity_id
_entity_poly.type
_entity_poly.pdbx_seq_one_letter_code
_entity_poly.pdbx_strand_id
1 'polypeptide(L)'
;MTDAKRGDDADFRSGGPLGPDSVRTPVTGGSSGGTSASGAGAATGAVPESGPATEAVAFDPFADDEESQPATAAVPFDPFADDEDDESEPATSAVPFDPFADDDDDDTGPATVADPSAESHRRAMETFRERRTRVRQGRTVADGMVQLPFIPPTNPLDAVMSDEKVASSNKPEPKLKRGELVAGQYEIVGPIAHGGLGWIYLANDHNVSDRWVVLKGMMADPNDMDMAVVQAEREFLAEITHPGIVKIINFIDSAGGETGFIVMEYVGGPSLRQRRRAQPDGVMPVDIATGYILEVLPALDYLHSRGVVYNDLKPDNVLLTEDQVKLIDVGAVTGIGAYGHIYGTPGFQAPEVGRTGPTVASDIYTVGRTLASLIAELPSTNGVYDPGLPSPTDEPLFRRYLSLYRLLLRACDPDPDKRFHSAEEMATQLTGVLREILAVRDGVQYPHVHSLFSPQRSTYGTKHRVFRTDQIVDGIARDVTITPLEITAALPVPLVDPSDPGARLLSASSFTEPGELIDTLTASMGNPEYSASVEIPLAIVRAQLDLGSTEEARAGLRGAPPRLRRDWRWEWYAGVTELLLDDYDSALASFNRVLAMLPGEPAPKLALAATLELLMQRDGVTRRQLLDPLTARATANLDQQLGELPESMLRHLTPTWTTEATDAEAMRFHALRLYAMVWATNPSTVSSAFGLARQLTVEGQHEMAISMLDRVPTASRHHRLAKLTTILLLTSGAPETLTESRIRRAARRLVELPTNEPRLEQLRIAVMVAALNWLRAGDLEQAASRNELFDVPFTVEGLRGGLESGLRLLARSSPFPRHRYHLVDMANMIRPRTWR
;
A
#
# COMPACT_ATOMS: atom_id res chain seq x y z
N MET A 1 29.99 19.62 52.09
CA MET A 1 29.38 20.23 53.28
C MET A 1 27.97 19.72 53.27
N THR A 2 27.83 18.64 53.95
CA THR A 2 27.11 18.38 55.21
C THR A 2 25.62 18.43 55.03
N ASP A 3 24.97 17.41 55.14
CA ASP A 3 24.63 16.36 56.14
C ASP A 3 23.08 16.37 56.23
N ALA A 4 22.42 15.30 55.98
CA ALA A 4 22.22 14.08 56.73
C ALA A 4 20.93 14.09 57.59
N LYS A 5 20.27 12.98 57.46
CA LYS A 5 19.56 12.14 58.47
C LYS A 5 18.03 12.18 58.41
N ARG A 6 17.43 11.01 58.12
CA ARG A 6 16.98 9.88 59.00
C ARG A 6 15.73 10.26 59.78
N GLY A 7 14.77 9.45 59.93
CA GLY A 7 14.53 8.02 60.01
C GLY A 7 13.04 7.76 60.13
N ASP A 8 12.74 6.56 59.81
CA ASP A 8 12.27 5.43 60.64
C ASP A 8 10.77 5.51 61.05
N ASP A 9 10.09 4.59 60.58
CA ASP A 9 9.71 3.25 61.05
C ASP A 9 8.29 3.10 61.59
N ALA A 10 7.84 1.88 61.30
CA ALA A 10 6.87 1.02 62.01
C ALA A 10 5.39 1.18 61.58
N ASP A 11 4.88 0.23 60.84
CA ASP A 11 4.48 -1.18 61.21
C ASP A 11 3.16 -1.21 62.04
N PHE A 12 2.22 -1.93 61.60
CA PHE A 12 1.40 -2.95 62.29
C PHE A 12 0.03 -3.19 61.60
N ARG A 13 -0.05 -4.33 60.90
CA ARG A 13 -0.89 -5.50 61.14
C ARG A 13 -2.39 -5.35 61.39
N SER A 14 -3.08 -6.08 60.59
CA SER A 14 -3.94 -7.26 60.83
C SER A 14 -5.44 -7.03 60.96
N GLY A 15 -6.17 -7.90 60.31
CA GLY A 15 -7.48 -8.35 60.75
C GLY A 15 -8.47 -8.59 59.59
N GLY A 16 -8.49 -9.80 59.05
CA GLY A 16 -9.72 -10.40 58.58
C GLY A 16 -10.28 -11.27 59.76
N PRO A 17 -11.31 -12.09 59.58
CA PRO A 17 -12.25 -12.36 58.51
C PRO A 17 -13.72 -12.40 59.01
N LEU A 18 -14.73 -12.71 58.18
CA LEU A 18 -15.79 -13.69 58.45
C LEU A 18 -16.98 -13.46 57.51
N GLY A 19 -17.31 -14.44 56.70
CA GLY A 19 -18.68 -14.72 56.28
C GLY A 19 -19.42 -15.52 57.36
N PRO A 20 -20.50 -16.19 57.14
CA PRO A 20 -21.25 -16.54 55.94
C PRO A 20 -22.79 -16.51 56.14
N ASP A 21 -23.48 -17.25 55.25
CA ASP A 21 -24.82 -17.85 55.37
C ASP A 21 -26.03 -17.01 54.94
N SER A 22 -26.72 -17.45 54.04
CA SER A 22 -27.43 -18.68 53.71
C SER A 22 -28.95 -18.45 53.62
N VAL A 23 -29.53 -19.19 52.65
CA VAL A 23 -30.79 -19.95 52.74
C VAL A 23 -32.07 -19.21 52.30
N ARG A 24 -32.79 -19.60 51.35
CA ARG A 24 -33.45 -20.77 50.82
C ARG A 24 -34.56 -20.39 49.84
N THR A 25 -34.70 -21.16 48.80
CA THR A 25 -35.95 -21.46 48.09
C THR A 25 -36.94 -22.20 49.01
N PRO A 26 -38.25 -22.28 48.70
CA PRO A 26 -38.81 -23.34 47.85
C PRO A 26 -40.05 -22.93 47.03
N VAL A 27 -40.29 -23.47 45.87
CA VAL A 27 -40.90 -24.76 45.46
C VAL A 27 -42.43 -24.82 45.56
N THR A 28 -42.99 -25.28 44.48
CA THR A 28 -44.22 -26.07 44.18
C THR A 28 -45.22 -25.27 43.35
N GLY A 29 -45.84 -25.81 42.36
CA GLY A 29 -46.03 -27.10 41.80
C GLY A 29 -47.31 -27.11 41.01
N GLY A 30 -47.31 -27.89 39.99
CA GLY A 30 -48.29 -28.90 39.63
C GLY A 30 -49.15 -28.48 38.42
N SER A 31 -48.95 -29.19 37.38
CA SER A 31 -49.48 -30.39 36.82
C SER A 31 -50.76 -30.21 36.04
N SER A 32 -50.81 -30.69 34.93
CA SER A 32 -51.33 -31.83 34.20
C SER A 32 -52.16 -31.37 33.03
N GLY A 33 -52.06 -31.87 31.86
CA GLY A 33 -52.25 -33.22 31.35
C GLY A 33 -53.15 -33.09 30.18
N GLY A 34 -52.92 -33.60 29.07
CA GLY A 34 -53.23 -34.80 28.46
C GLY A 34 -53.80 -34.66 27.06
N THR A 35 -53.14 -35.34 26.16
CA THR A 35 -53.61 -36.32 25.16
C THR A 35 -54.49 -35.91 24.00
N SER A 36 -53.93 -36.10 22.82
CA SER A 36 -54.22 -37.10 21.79
C SER A 36 -55.25 -36.78 20.71
N ALA A 37 -54.76 -36.92 19.53
CA ALA A 37 -55.08 -37.81 18.42
C ALA A 37 -56.04 -37.37 17.33
N SER A 38 -55.49 -37.46 16.15
CA SER A 38 -55.97 -38.08 14.90
C SER A 38 -57.23 -37.57 14.21
N GLY A 39 -57.15 -37.44 12.90
CA GLY A 39 -58.23 -37.65 11.99
C GLY A 39 -58.11 -36.99 10.64
N ALA A 40 -57.88 -37.82 9.63
CA ALA A 40 -57.86 -37.57 8.23
C ALA A 40 -59.24 -37.19 7.65
N GLY A 41 -59.20 -36.46 6.51
CA GLY A 41 -60.42 -36.39 5.70
C GLY A 41 -60.30 -35.40 4.52
N ALA A 42 -60.19 -35.98 3.36
CA ALA A 42 -60.22 -35.32 2.06
C ALA A 42 -61.61 -34.76 1.70
N ALA A 43 -61.68 -33.71 0.91
CA ALA A 43 -62.34 -33.63 -0.38
C ALA A 43 -62.69 -32.21 -0.86
N THR A 44 -62.21 -31.93 -2.07
CA THR A 44 -62.87 -31.25 -3.19
C THR A 44 -63.79 -30.02 -3.03
N GLY A 45 -63.48 -28.97 -3.76
CA GLY A 45 -64.54 -28.11 -4.32
C GLY A 45 -64.19 -26.68 -4.65
N ALA A 46 -63.98 -26.39 -5.92
CA ALA A 46 -64.42 -25.21 -6.70
C ALA A 46 -63.89 -23.82 -6.34
N VAL A 47 -63.26 -23.24 -7.34
CA VAL A 47 -62.96 -21.82 -7.64
C VAL A 47 -64.24 -20.98 -7.70
N PRO A 48 -64.25 -19.67 -7.34
CA PRO A 48 -64.09 -18.71 -8.42
C PRO A 48 -63.24 -17.47 -8.11
N GLU A 49 -62.79 -16.88 -9.20
CA GLU A 49 -62.06 -15.65 -9.47
C GLU A 49 -62.39 -14.44 -8.62
N SER A 50 -61.37 -13.70 -8.21
CA SER A 50 -61.40 -12.22 -8.18
C SER A 50 -60.00 -11.65 -8.12
N GLY A 51 -59.70 -10.77 -9.00
CA GLY A 51 -58.66 -9.84 -9.36
C GLY A 51 -57.43 -9.56 -8.48
N PRO A 52 -56.40 -9.02 -9.13
CA PRO A 52 -55.07 -8.93 -8.51
C PRO A 52 -54.99 -7.79 -7.50
N ALA A 53 -54.57 -8.12 -6.31
CA ALA A 53 -54.06 -7.15 -5.35
C ALA A 53 -52.66 -6.72 -5.81
N THR A 54 -52.53 -5.46 -6.15
CA THR A 54 -51.25 -4.79 -6.40
C THR A 54 -50.49 -4.70 -5.10
N GLU A 55 -49.53 -5.57 -4.93
CA GLU A 55 -48.43 -5.39 -3.95
C GLU A 55 -47.68 -4.11 -4.35
N ALA A 56 -47.64 -3.17 -3.41
CA ALA A 56 -46.81 -1.97 -3.54
C ALA A 56 -45.33 -2.37 -3.46
N VAL A 57 -44.70 -2.41 -4.62
CA VAL A 57 -43.24 -2.51 -4.71
C VAL A 57 -42.68 -1.22 -4.14
N ALA A 58 -41.87 -1.32 -3.10
CA ALA A 58 -41.13 -0.20 -2.55
C ALA A 58 -40.15 0.32 -3.62
N PHE A 59 -40.39 1.52 -4.13
CA PHE A 59 -39.51 2.23 -5.06
C PHE A 59 -38.20 2.59 -4.33
N ASP A 60 -37.13 1.94 -4.67
CA ASP A 60 -35.78 2.37 -4.31
C ASP A 60 -35.28 3.37 -5.37
N PRO A 61 -35.16 4.67 -5.03
CA PRO A 61 -34.71 5.68 -5.99
C PRO A 61 -33.26 5.55 -6.44
N PHE A 62 -32.56 4.48 -6.02
CA PHE A 62 -31.18 4.19 -6.37
C PHE A 62 -30.99 2.74 -6.85
N ALA A 63 -32.06 1.98 -7.07
CA ALA A 63 -31.96 0.79 -7.89
C ALA A 63 -31.55 1.24 -9.30
N ASP A 64 -30.42 0.75 -9.76
CA ASP A 64 -29.94 1.02 -11.11
C ASP A 64 -31.03 0.62 -12.11
N ASP A 65 -31.50 1.58 -12.92
CA ASP A 65 -32.26 1.30 -14.12
C ASP A 65 -31.32 0.49 -15.05
N GLU A 66 -31.39 -0.83 -14.99
CA GLU A 66 -30.93 -1.66 -16.08
C GLU A 66 -31.83 -1.36 -17.27
N GLU A 67 -31.34 -0.45 -18.12
CA GLU A 67 -31.90 -0.33 -19.48
C GLU A 67 -31.75 -1.72 -20.13
N SER A 68 -32.88 -2.37 -20.32
CA SER A 68 -33.02 -3.58 -21.12
C SER A 68 -32.61 -3.27 -22.55
N GLN A 69 -31.35 -3.52 -22.88
CA GLN A 69 -30.91 -3.65 -24.26
C GLN A 69 -31.37 -5.01 -24.78
N PRO A 70 -31.84 -5.08 -26.02
CA PRO A 70 -32.29 -6.35 -26.62
C PRO A 70 -31.12 -7.31 -26.71
N ALA A 71 -31.35 -8.54 -26.31
CA ALA A 71 -30.41 -9.64 -26.34
C ALA A 71 -29.82 -9.81 -27.74
N THR A 72 -28.58 -9.40 -27.93
CA THR A 72 -27.72 -9.88 -29.01
C THR A 72 -27.08 -11.16 -28.51
N ALA A 73 -27.35 -12.25 -29.23
CA ALA A 73 -26.79 -13.55 -28.98
C ALA A 73 -25.26 -13.47 -28.91
N ALA A 74 -24.70 -14.00 -27.82
CA ALA A 74 -23.25 -14.15 -27.65
C ALA A 74 -22.77 -15.20 -28.70
N VAL A 75 -21.92 -14.75 -29.62
CA VAL A 75 -21.11 -15.60 -30.45
C VAL A 75 -19.87 -16.01 -29.64
N PRO A 76 -19.50 -17.27 -29.54
CA PRO A 76 -18.29 -17.68 -28.83
C PRO A 76 -17.07 -17.10 -29.57
N PHE A 77 -16.22 -16.41 -28.85
CA PHE A 77 -14.91 -15.97 -29.34
C PHE A 77 -13.98 -17.19 -29.43
N ASP A 78 -13.55 -17.53 -30.63
CA ASP A 78 -12.51 -18.51 -30.90
C ASP A 78 -11.19 -17.75 -31.14
N PRO A 79 -10.17 -17.88 -30.28
CA PRO A 79 -8.91 -17.16 -30.43
C PRO A 79 -7.98 -17.72 -31.50
N PHE A 80 -8.43 -18.73 -32.32
CA PHE A 80 -7.64 -19.38 -33.37
C PHE A 80 -8.32 -19.40 -34.74
N ALA A 81 -9.32 -18.53 -34.97
CA ALA A 81 -9.88 -18.41 -36.31
C ALA A 81 -9.02 -17.45 -37.16
N ASP A 82 -8.45 -18.01 -38.25
CA ASP A 82 -7.72 -17.26 -39.26
C ASP A 82 -8.73 -16.43 -40.08
N ASP A 83 -8.56 -15.09 -40.06
CA ASP A 83 -9.24 -14.17 -40.98
C ASP A 83 -8.41 -14.07 -42.28
N GLU A 84 -8.90 -14.71 -43.33
CA GLU A 84 -8.51 -14.44 -44.69
C GLU A 84 -9.34 -13.28 -45.27
N ASP A 85 -8.62 -12.36 -45.96
CA ASP A 85 -9.08 -11.40 -46.96
C ASP A 85 -9.75 -10.10 -46.52
N ASP A 86 -8.99 -8.99 -46.54
CA ASP A 86 -9.24 -7.92 -47.49
C ASP A 86 -8.04 -6.97 -47.71
N GLU A 87 -7.74 -6.73 -49.00
CA GLU A 87 -6.60 -5.98 -49.53
C GLU A 87 -6.70 -4.47 -49.26
N SER A 88 -5.62 -3.85 -48.74
CA SER A 88 -5.08 -2.58 -49.24
C SER A 88 -3.72 -2.29 -48.66
N GLU A 89 -2.69 -2.36 -49.49
CA GLU A 89 -1.30 -2.00 -49.21
C GLU A 89 -1.10 -0.52 -48.88
N PRO A 90 -0.04 -0.15 -48.08
CA PRO A 90 1.18 0.14 -48.79
C PRO A 90 2.44 -0.54 -48.25
N ALA A 91 3.21 -0.97 -49.20
CA ALA A 91 4.46 -1.70 -49.08
C ALA A 91 5.52 -1.04 -48.22
N THR A 92 6.08 -1.80 -47.28
CA THR A 92 7.51 -1.74 -46.96
C THR A 92 8.03 -3.16 -46.84
N SER A 93 8.67 -3.59 -47.93
CA SER A 93 9.33 -4.89 -48.03
C SER A 93 10.51 -4.98 -47.04
N ALA A 94 10.37 -5.84 -46.03
CA ALA A 94 11.51 -6.34 -45.29
C ALA A 94 12.14 -7.48 -46.09
N VAL A 95 13.33 -7.26 -46.59
CA VAL A 95 14.17 -8.31 -47.23
C VAL A 95 14.72 -9.19 -46.13
N PRO A 96 14.57 -10.51 -46.21
CA PRO A 96 15.26 -11.41 -45.29
C PRO A 96 16.78 -11.33 -45.54
N PHE A 97 17.55 -11.04 -44.50
CA PHE A 97 18.99 -11.10 -44.52
C PHE A 97 19.42 -12.58 -44.48
N ASP A 98 19.98 -13.11 -45.58
CA ASP A 98 20.69 -14.37 -45.63
C ASP A 98 22.20 -14.08 -45.49
N PRO A 99 22.84 -14.54 -44.40
CA PRO A 99 24.25 -14.29 -44.17
C PRO A 99 25.19 -15.20 -45.00
N PHE A 100 24.69 -16.06 -45.93
CA PHE A 100 25.48 -17.00 -46.70
C PHE A 100 25.18 -16.97 -48.22
N ALA A 101 24.60 -15.92 -48.76
CA ALA A 101 24.46 -15.75 -50.21
C ALA A 101 25.79 -15.26 -50.79
N ASP A 102 26.44 -16.16 -51.55
CA ASP A 102 27.62 -15.85 -52.37
C ASP A 102 27.16 -15.01 -53.56
N ASP A 103 27.68 -13.77 -53.71
CA ASP A 103 27.60 -12.98 -54.94
C ASP A 103 28.82 -13.19 -55.76
N ASP A 104 28.68 -13.96 -56.82
CA ASP A 104 29.58 -14.04 -57.92
C ASP A 104 29.14 -13.10 -59.05
N ASP A 105 30.14 -12.37 -59.62
CA ASP A 105 30.32 -11.83 -60.94
C ASP A 105 30.08 -10.33 -61.24
N ASP A 106 31.21 -9.77 -61.56
CA ASP A 106 31.75 -9.05 -62.73
C ASP A 106 31.72 -7.48 -62.82
N ASP A 107 32.93 -7.02 -62.69
CA ASP A 107 33.74 -6.12 -63.60
C ASP A 107 33.24 -4.67 -63.86
N THR A 108 34.01 -3.69 -63.43
CA THR A 108 34.80 -2.70 -64.18
C THR A 108 35.16 -1.44 -63.40
N GLY A 109 36.48 -1.22 -63.23
CA GLY A 109 37.12 0.09 -63.15
C GLY A 109 37.53 0.62 -61.82
N PRO A 110 38.68 1.30 -61.63
CA PRO A 110 39.30 1.61 -60.32
C PRO A 110 38.70 2.82 -59.66
N ALA A 111 37.78 2.59 -58.72
CA ALA A 111 37.43 3.52 -57.69
C ALA A 111 38.01 3.01 -56.38
N THR A 112 38.66 3.85 -55.64
CA THR A 112 39.23 3.55 -54.33
C THR A 112 38.29 2.70 -53.45
N VAL A 113 38.65 1.45 -53.27
CA VAL A 113 37.92 0.46 -52.52
C VAL A 113 37.92 0.92 -51.06
N ALA A 114 36.80 1.50 -50.60
CA ALA A 114 36.52 1.54 -49.16
C ALA A 114 36.23 0.12 -48.73
N ASP A 115 37.00 -0.40 -47.77
CA ASP A 115 36.91 -1.71 -47.19
C ASP A 115 35.48 -1.96 -46.66
N PRO A 116 34.69 -2.90 -47.23
CA PRO A 116 33.31 -3.16 -46.78
C PRO A 116 33.21 -3.55 -45.32
N SER A 117 34.26 -4.10 -44.75
CA SER A 117 34.37 -4.43 -43.35
C SER A 117 34.44 -3.18 -42.47
N ALA A 118 35.11 -2.13 -42.93
CA ALA A 118 35.20 -0.85 -42.23
C ALA A 118 33.86 -0.07 -42.25
N GLU A 119 33.06 -0.23 -43.30
CA GLU A 119 31.74 0.41 -43.39
C GLU A 119 30.68 -0.33 -42.58
N SER A 120 30.69 -1.64 -42.62
CA SER A 120 29.87 -2.49 -41.75
C SER A 120 30.19 -2.27 -40.26
N HIS A 121 31.50 -2.15 -39.97
CA HIS A 121 31.93 -1.83 -38.60
C HIS A 121 31.49 -0.44 -38.17
N ARG A 122 31.56 0.54 -39.10
CA ARG A 122 31.09 1.90 -38.83
C ARG A 122 29.59 1.98 -38.59
N ARG A 123 28.78 1.29 -39.42
CA ARG A 123 27.30 1.17 -39.21
C ARG A 123 26.96 0.45 -37.91
N ALA A 124 27.66 -0.62 -37.60
CA ALA A 124 27.48 -1.32 -36.32
C ALA A 124 27.82 -0.41 -35.13
N MET A 125 28.92 0.38 -35.25
CA MET A 125 29.29 1.34 -34.20
C MET A 125 28.34 2.52 -34.12
N GLU A 126 27.75 2.97 -35.23
CA GLU A 126 26.70 4.03 -35.24
C GLU A 126 25.43 3.50 -34.57
N THR A 127 24.96 2.31 -34.93
CA THR A 127 23.82 1.65 -34.28
C THR A 127 24.09 1.42 -32.80
N PHE A 128 25.31 1.06 -32.44
CA PHE A 128 25.73 0.90 -31.05
C PHE A 128 25.77 2.24 -30.30
N ARG A 129 26.19 3.33 -30.98
CA ARG A 129 26.17 4.70 -30.44
C ARG A 129 24.76 5.23 -30.29
N GLU A 130 23.86 4.95 -31.23
CA GLU A 130 22.43 5.32 -31.14
C GLU A 130 21.74 4.57 -29.99
N ARG A 131 22.01 3.27 -29.80
CA ARG A 131 21.55 2.54 -28.64
C ARG A 131 22.09 3.14 -27.33
N ARG A 132 23.38 3.53 -27.28
CA ARG A 132 24.00 4.24 -26.18
C ARG A 132 23.39 5.60 -25.89
N THR A 133 22.90 6.31 -26.91
CA THR A 133 22.27 7.63 -26.71
C THR A 133 20.90 7.50 -26.05
N ARG A 134 20.16 6.42 -26.29
CA ARG A 134 18.90 6.11 -25.58
C ARG A 134 19.11 5.73 -24.12
N VAL A 135 20.23 5.08 -23.80
CA VAL A 135 20.59 4.66 -22.43
C VAL A 135 21.08 5.85 -21.56
N ARG A 136 21.49 6.98 -22.16
CA ARG A 136 21.89 8.18 -21.41
C ARG A 136 20.80 8.84 -20.57
N GLN A 137 19.54 8.45 -20.73
CA GLN A 137 18.42 8.99 -19.96
C GLN A 137 18.22 8.30 -18.60
N GLY A 138 19.05 7.33 -18.24
CA GLY A 138 18.84 6.47 -17.08
C GLY A 138 17.83 5.34 -17.37
N ARG A 139 17.71 4.40 -16.47
CA ARG A 139 16.79 3.27 -16.60
C ARG A 139 15.64 3.38 -15.62
N THR A 140 14.50 2.88 -16.04
CA THR A 140 13.29 2.88 -15.21
C THR A 140 13.14 1.54 -14.50
N VAL A 141 12.84 1.55 -13.22
CA VAL A 141 12.70 0.38 -12.36
C VAL A 141 11.37 0.42 -11.60
N ALA A 142 11.07 -0.63 -10.84
CA ALA A 142 9.87 -0.73 -10.02
C ALA A 142 8.59 -0.44 -10.85
N ASP A 143 8.34 -1.25 -11.88
CA ASP A 143 7.17 -1.16 -12.77
C ASP A 143 7.00 0.24 -13.42
N GLY A 144 8.11 0.90 -13.74
CA GLY A 144 8.07 2.22 -14.36
C GLY A 144 7.96 3.40 -13.40
N MET A 145 7.96 3.17 -12.10
CA MET A 145 7.74 4.21 -11.10
C MET A 145 8.95 5.09 -10.83
N VAL A 146 10.16 4.53 -10.91
CA VAL A 146 11.39 5.26 -10.57
C VAL A 146 12.34 5.27 -11.76
N GLN A 147 12.81 6.46 -12.12
CA GLN A 147 13.88 6.63 -13.08
C GLN A 147 15.21 6.76 -12.35
N LEU A 148 16.02 5.71 -12.41
CA LEU A 148 17.35 5.71 -11.82
C LEU A 148 18.31 6.57 -12.64
N PRO A 149 19.24 7.28 -11.98
CA PRO A 149 20.25 8.07 -12.68
C PRO A 149 21.13 7.19 -13.58
N PHE A 150 21.51 7.72 -14.74
CA PHE A 150 22.47 7.07 -15.62
C PHE A 150 23.83 6.90 -14.94
N ILE A 151 24.36 5.69 -15.02
CA ILE A 151 25.70 5.34 -14.54
C ILE A 151 26.60 5.15 -15.78
N PRO A 152 27.55 6.03 -16.04
CA PRO A 152 28.44 5.87 -17.18
C PRO A 152 29.35 4.64 -17.00
N PRO A 153 29.66 3.90 -18.07
CA PRO A 153 30.62 2.82 -18.01
C PRO A 153 31.99 3.35 -17.56
N THR A 154 32.58 2.68 -16.60
CA THR A 154 33.90 3.03 -16.06
C THR A 154 35.01 2.24 -16.77
N ASN A 155 36.14 2.89 -17.02
CA ASN A 155 37.31 2.18 -17.51
C ASN A 155 37.87 1.32 -16.35
N PRO A 156 38.06 -0.01 -16.51
CA PRO A 156 38.62 -0.86 -15.47
C PRO A 156 39.94 -0.37 -14.90
N LEU A 157 40.77 0.28 -15.71
CA LEU A 157 42.05 0.84 -15.28
C LEU A 157 41.94 1.95 -14.25
N ASP A 158 40.80 2.69 -14.26
CA ASP A 158 40.54 3.76 -13.29
C ASP A 158 40.26 3.21 -11.86
N ALA A 159 39.96 1.93 -11.76
CA ALA A 159 39.76 1.26 -10.47
C ALA A 159 41.10 0.89 -9.80
N VAL A 160 42.19 0.84 -10.55
CA VAL A 160 43.50 0.43 -10.03
C VAL A 160 44.07 1.51 -9.13
N MET A 161 44.43 1.14 -7.92
CA MET A 161 45.04 2.04 -6.95
C MET A 161 46.47 2.40 -7.36
N SER A 162 46.83 3.69 -7.28
CA SER A 162 48.20 4.12 -7.46
C SER A 162 49.08 3.65 -6.29
N ASP A 163 50.34 3.44 -6.54
CA ASP A 163 51.30 2.98 -5.52
C ASP A 163 51.35 3.92 -4.29
N GLU A 164 51.16 5.23 -4.51
CA GLU A 164 51.02 6.22 -3.44
C GLU A 164 49.79 5.98 -2.56
N LYS A 165 48.65 5.65 -3.15
CA LYS A 165 47.40 5.30 -2.41
C LYS A 165 47.58 3.98 -1.67
N VAL A 166 48.27 2.99 -2.26
CA VAL A 166 48.57 1.73 -1.60
C VAL A 166 49.46 1.98 -0.37
N ALA A 167 50.53 2.72 -0.52
CA ALA A 167 51.45 3.05 0.56
C ALA A 167 50.79 3.87 1.71
N SER A 168 49.90 4.80 1.35
CA SER A 168 49.17 5.62 2.34
C SER A 168 48.01 4.89 3.01
N SER A 169 47.62 3.72 2.56
CA SER A 169 46.45 2.98 3.06
C SER A 169 46.63 2.38 4.46
N ASN A 170 47.84 2.39 5.02
CA ASN A 170 48.20 1.74 6.28
C ASN A 170 47.81 0.24 6.33
N LYS A 171 47.81 -0.43 5.16
CA LYS A 171 47.51 -1.85 4.98
C LYS A 171 48.82 -2.61 4.66
N PRO A 172 48.87 -3.93 4.87
CA PRO A 172 50.00 -4.74 4.42
C PRO A 172 50.24 -4.52 2.91
N GLU A 173 51.48 -4.63 2.48
CA GLU A 173 51.84 -4.55 1.07
C GLU A 173 51.08 -5.62 0.23
N PRO A 174 50.68 -5.29 -1.02
CA PRO A 174 50.08 -6.26 -1.91
C PRO A 174 51.03 -7.41 -2.19
N LYS A 175 50.56 -8.66 -2.05
CA LYS A 175 51.36 -9.85 -2.29
C LYS A 175 51.67 -10.06 -3.76
N LEU A 176 50.71 -9.78 -4.66
CA LEU A 176 50.88 -9.92 -6.11
C LEU A 176 51.33 -8.60 -6.72
N LYS A 177 52.28 -8.70 -7.67
CA LYS A 177 52.87 -7.55 -8.36
C LYS A 177 52.23 -7.34 -9.75
N ARG A 178 52.30 -6.14 -10.26
CA ARG A 178 51.84 -5.84 -11.64
C ARG A 178 52.65 -6.65 -12.63
N GLY A 179 52.00 -7.25 -13.63
CA GLY A 179 52.60 -8.13 -14.64
C GLY A 179 52.86 -9.53 -14.15
N GLU A 180 52.57 -9.85 -12.90
CA GLU A 180 52.66 -11.22 -12.38
C GLU A 180 51.55 -12.09 -12.96
N LEU A 181 51.93 -13.32 -13.41
CA LEU A 181 51.00 -14.27 -14.01
C LEU A 181 50.57 -15.31 -13.00
N VAL A 182 49.34 -15.26 -12.55
CA VAL A 182 48.73 -16.19 -11.61
C VAL A 182 48.09 -17.34 -12.38
N ALA A 183 48.32 -18.59 -11.93
CA ALA A 183 47.83 -19.81 -12.55
C ALA A 183 48.16 -19.94 -14.06
N GLY A 184 49.19 -19.24 -14.56
CA GLY A 184 49.60 -19.27 -15.96
C GLY A 184 48.67 -18.58 -16.94
N GLN A 185 47.62 -17.86 -16.47
CA GLN A 185 46.64 -17.23 -17.36
C GLN A 185 46.16 -15.85 -16.91
N TYR A 186 46.23 -15.50 -15.62
CA TYR A 186 45.74 -14.24 -15.10
C TYR A 186 46.88 -13.25 -14.84
N GLU A 187 47.07 -12.28 -15.72
CA GLU A 187 48.05 -11.21 -15.56
C GLU A 187 47.53 -10.13 -14.64
N ILE A 188 48.23 -9.89 -13.53
CA ILE A 188 47.85 -8.87 -12.55
C ILE A 188 48.09 -7.46 -13.09
N VAL A 189 47.04 -6.66 -13.18
CA VAL A 189 47.11 -5.25 -13.57
C VAL A 189 47.36 -4.35 -12.37
N GLY A 190 46.79 -4.68 -11.21
CA GLY A 190 47.06 -3.99 -9.94
C GLY A 190 45.97 -4.16 -8.90
N PRO A 191 46.22 -3.72 -7.65
CA PRO A 191 45.24 -3.78 -6.60
C PRO A 191 44.12 -2.72 -6.83
N ILE A 192 42.87 -3.11 -6.56
CA ILE A 192 41.69 -2.24 -6.69
C ILE A 192 41.02 -1.94 -5.35
N ALA A 193 41.16 -2.84 -4.37
CA ALA A 193 40.61 -2.67 -3.04
C ALA A 193 41.34 -3.56 -2.03
N HIS A 194 41.10 -3.29 -0.74
CA HIS A 194 41.53 -4.18 0.34
C HIS A 194 40.29 -4.55 1.17
N GLY A 195 39.97 -5.82 1.24
CA GLY A 195 38.90 -6.38 2.05
C GLY A 195 39.38 -7.05 3.34
N GLY A 196 38.49 -7.71 4.06
CA GLY A 196 38.81 -8.47 5.29
C GLY A 196 39.78 -9.61 5.05
N LEU A 197 39.79 -10.19 3.86
CA LEU A 197 40.61 -11.33 3.47
C LEU A 197 41.91 -10.93 2.72
N GLY A 198 42.16 -9.63 2.56
CA GLY A 198 43.36 -9.12 1.89
C GLY A 198 43.03 -8.23 0.67
N TRP A 199 44.06 -8.09 -0.17
CA TRP A 199 43.97 -7.29 -1.39
C TRP A 199 43.10 -7.97 -2.45
N ILE A 200 42.37 -7.17 -3.18
CA ILE A 200 41.55 -7.54 -4.35
C ILE A 200 42.24 -6.93 -5.56
N TYR A 201 42.52 -7.76 -6.58
CA TYR A 201 43.31 -7.39 -7.73
C TYR A 201 42.46 -7.36 -9.02
N LEU A 202 42.72 -6.39 -9.90
CA LEU A 202 42.28 -6.42 -11.27
C LEU A 202 43.31 -7.24 -12.07
N ALA A 203 42.84 -8.10 -12.96
CA ALA A 203 43.69 -8.90 -13.83
C ALA A 203 43.06 -9.07 -15.22
N ASN A 204 43.91 -9.47 -16.19
CA ASN A 204 43.47 -9.86 -17.53
C ASN A 204 43.52 -11.40 -17.63
N ASP A 205 42.48 -12.01 -18.15
CA ASP A 205 42.43 -13.44 -18.48
C ASP A 205 42.88 -13.64 -19.93
N HIS A 206 44.10 -14.07 -20.15
CA HIS A 206 44.69 -14.29 -21.47
C HIS A 206 44.02 -15.44 -22.25
N ASN A 207 43.36 -16.38 -21.52
CA ASN A 207 42.65 -17.49 -22.20
C ASN A 207 41.33 -17.06 -22.80
N VAL A 208 40.79 -15.89 -22.43
CA VAL A 208 39.49 -15.37 -22.92
C VAL A 208 39.71 -13.94 -23.43
N SER A 209 40.52 -13.76 -24.44
CA SER A 209 40.74 -12.49 -25.16
C SER A 209 40.99 -11.28 -24.24
N ASP A 210 41.91 -11.46 -23.28
CA ASP A 210 42.26 -10.41 -22.27
C ASP A 210 41.06 -9.84 -21.52
N ARG A 211 40.12 -10.70 -21.19
CA ARG A 211 38.96 -10.34 -20.42
C ARG A 211 39.33 -9.84 -19.03
N TRP A 212 38.71 -8.69 -18.64
CA TRP A 212 38.86 -8.15 -17.28
C TRP A 212 38.21 -9.06 -16.25
N VAL A 213 39.02 -9.45 -15.23
CA VAL A 213 38.59 -10.27 -14.10
C VAL A 213 39.10 -9.68 -12.81
N VAL A 214 38.51 -10.09 -11.70
CA VAL A 214 38.90 -9.72 -10.34
C VAL A 214 39.39 -10.97 -9.59
N LEU A 215 40.54 -10.89 -8.98
CA LEU A 215 41.06 -11.91 -8.10
C LEU A 215 40.91 -11.46 -6.66
N LYS A 216 40.19 -12.24 -5.84
CA LYS A 216 40.00 -12.02 -4.40
C LYS A 216 40.63 -13.15 -3.63
N GLY A 217 41.54 -12.85 -2.69
CA GLY A 217 42.18 -13.84 -1.84
C GLY A 217 41.17 -14.64 -1.02
N MET A 218 41.39 -15.91 -0.85
CA MET A 218 40.67 -16.81 0.05
C MET A 218 41.38 -16.96 1.37
N MET A 219 40.67 -17.20 2.47
CA MET A 219 41.30 -17.58 3.72
C MET A 219 41.96 -18.95 3.57
N ALA A 220 43.25 -18.99 3.84
CA ALA A 220 43.99 -20.23 3.96
C ALA A 220 44.13 -20.54 5.45
N ASP A 221 43.26 -21.35 5.99
CA ASP A 221 43.54 -22.12 7.18
C ASP A 221 43.23 -23.61 6.92
N PRO A 222 44.25 -24.38 6.44
CA PRO A 222 44.05 -25.79 6.04
C PRO A 222 43.83 -26.74 7.21
N ASN A 223 43.98 -26.25 8.46
CA ASN A 223 44.07 -27.15 9.61
C ASN A 223 42.79 -27.42 10.37
N ASP A 224 41.70 -26.65 10.11
CA ASP A 224 40.46 -26.73 10.90
C ASP A 224 39.20 -27.04 10.09
N MET A 225 39.24 -27.08 8.76
CA MET A 225 38.03 -27.37 7.93
C MET A 225 38.17 -28.68 7.16
N ASP A 226 37.10 -29.46 7.18
CA ASP A 226 36.94 -30.63 6.31
C ASP A 226 37.03 -30.17 4.84
N MET A 227 38.05 -30.62 4.10
CA MET A 227 38.28 -30.29 2.69
C MET A 227 37.07 -30.61 1.81
N ALA A 228 36.26 -31.57 2.20
CA ALA A 228 35.00 -31.90 1.48
C ALA A 228 33.97 -30.79 1.60
N VAL A 229 33.87 -30.12 2.75
CA VAL A 229 32.94 -28.98 2.97
C VAL A 229 33.37 -27.78 2.14
N VAL A 230 34.67 -27.46 2.15
CA VAL A 230 35.23 -26.36 1.35
C VAL A 230 35.00 -26.60 -0.16
N GLN A 231 35.19 -27.82 -0.61
CA GLN A 231 34.95 -28.18 -2.01
C GLN A 231 33.47 -28.07 -2.38
N ALA A 232 32.57 -28.55 -1.54
CA ALA A 232 31.12 -28.43 -1.77
C ALA A 232 30.65 -26.96 -1.80
N GLU A 233 31.19 -26.10 -0.92
CA GLU A 233 30.91 -24.67 -0.94
C GLU A 233 31.37 -24.00 -2.24
N ARG A 234 32.59 -24.36 -2.73
CA ARG A 234 33.09 -23.84 -4.01
C ARG A 234 32.25 -24.29 -5.20
N GLU A 235 31.85 -25.55 -5.25
CA GLU A 235 30.99 -26.10 -6.30
C GLU A 235 29.64 -25.37 -6.31
N PHE A 236 29.08 -25.18 -5.14
CA PHE A 236 27.83 -24.44 -5.00
C PHE A 236 27.96 -22.95 -5.45
N LEU A 237 28.99 -22.24 -5.00
CA LEU A 237 29.23 -20.86 -5.41
C LEU A 237 29.46 -20.72 -6.92
N ALA A 238 30.03 -21.74 -7.59
CA ALA A 238 30.20 -21.77 -9.04
C ALA A 238 28.87 -21.91 -9.80
N GLU A 239 27.86 -22.53 -9.19
CA GLU A 239 26.53 -22.74 -9.79
C GLU A 239 25.65 -21.48 -9.70
N ILE A 240 26.01 -20.52 -8.85
CA ILE A 240 25.24 -19.28 -8.70
C ILE A 240 25.28 -18.49 -10.02
N THR A 241 24.12 -18.37 -10.66
CA THR A 241 23.97 -17.60 -11.89
C THR A 241 22.73 -16.72 -11.79
N HIS A 242 22.91 -15.44 -11.49
CA HIS A 242 21.85 -14.44 -11.44
C HIS A 242 22.39 -13.09 -11.95
N PRO A 243 21.65 -12.33 -12.76
CA PRO A 243 22.13 -11.06 -13.31
C PRO A 243 22.50 -10.04 -12.23
N GLY A 244 21.81 -10.03 -11.09
CA GLY A 244 22.07 -9.16 -9.94
C GLY A 244 23.18 -9.65 -9.00
N ILE A 245 23.90 -10.72 -9.32
CA ILE A 245 24.99 -11.26 -8.52
C ILE A 245 26.26 -11.34 -9.37
N VAL A 246 27.42 -11.04 -8.77
CA VAL A 246 28.69 -11.17 -9.45
C VAL A 246 28.94 -12.62 -9.84
N LYS A 247 29.32 -12.84 -11.10
CA LYS A 247 29.61 -14.18 -11.62
C LYS A 247 30.99 -14.64 -11.19
N ILE A 248 31.08 -15.80 -10.52
CA ILE A 248 32.35 -16.51 -10.28
C ILE A 248 32.74 -17.21 -11.58
N ILE A 249 34.01 -17.08 -11.95
CA ILE A 249 34.57 -17.63 -13.18
C ILE A 249 35.42 -18.84 -12.86
N ASN A 250 36.25 -18.78 -11.80
CA ASN A 250 37.21 -19.83 -11.47
C ASN A 250 37.63 -19.77 -10.00
N PHE A 251 38.18 -20.87 -9.50
CA PHE A 251 38.87 -20.94 -8.23
C PHE A 251 40.31 -21.37 -8.49
N ILE A 252 41.27 -20.68 -7.89
CA ILE A 252 42.69 -20.99 -7.96
C ILE A 252 43.08 -21.51 -6.58
N ASP A 253 43.51 -22.76 -6.55
CA ASP A 253 43.97 -23.38 -5.30
C ASP A 253 45.33 -22.86 -4.86
N SER A 254 45.56 -22.86 -3.55
CA SER A 254 46.84 -22.53 -2.97
C SER A 254 47.85 -23.65 -3.30
N ALA A 255 48.86 -23.31 -4.13
CA ALA A 255 49.99 -24.19 -4.40
C ALA A 255 51.21 -23.69 -3.66
N GLY A 256 51.86 -24.56 -2.86
CA GLY A 256 53.16 -24.24 -2.25
C GLY A 256 53.17 -23.22 -1.13
N GLY A 257 52.05 -23.02 -0.43
CA GLY A 257 51.92 -22.05 0.69
C GLY A 257 51.42 -20.66 0.26
N GLU A 258 51.01 -20.50 -0.98
CA GLU A 258 50.35 -19.29 -1.50
C GLU A 258 48.87 -19.30 -1.17
N THR A 259 48.30 -18.10 -1.04
CA THR A 259 46.86 -17.90 -0.80
C THR A 259 46.06 -18.27 -2.07
N GLY A 260 45.03 -19.09 -1.95
CA GLY A 260 44.08 -19.32 -3.06
C GLY A 260 43.30 -18.09 -3.43
N PHE A 261 42.75 -18.05 -4.65
CA PHE A 261 41.98 -16.93 -5.17
C PHE A 261 40.66 -17.36 -5.76
N ILE A 262 39.60 -16.56 -5.52
CA ILE A 262 38.39 -16.60 -6.28
C ILE A 262 38.54 -15.63 -7.46
N VAL A 263 38.30 -16.13 -8.66
CA VAL A 263 38.28 -15.33 -9.89
C VAL A 263 36.86 -15.03 -10.25
N MET A 264 36.52 -13.76 -10.39
CA MET A 264 35.15 -13.31 -10.70
C MET A 264 35.15 -12.26 -11.81
N GLU A 265 33.97 -12.00 -12.39
CA GLU A 265 33.81 -10.94 -13.39
C GLU A 265 34.17 -9.58 -12.78
N TYR A 266 34.80 -8.71 -13.59
CA TYR A 266 34.95 -7.31 -13.20
C TYR A 266 33.60 -6.59 -13.35
N VAL A 267 33.15 -5.93 -12.29
CA VAL A 267 31.97 -5.09 -12.25
C VAL A 267 32.41 -3.64 -12.06
N GLY A 268 32.26 -2.84 -13.10
CA GLY A 268 32.60 -1.42 -13.06
C GLY A 268 31.43 -0.55 -12.64
N GLY A 269 31.69 0.43 -11.79
CA GLY A 269 30.72 1.41 -11.35
C GLY A 269 30.84 1.75 -9.85
N PRO A 270 30.13 2.80 -9.40
CA PRO A 270 30.16 3.21 -8.00
C PRO A 270 29.34 2.27 -7.11
N SER A 271 29.78 2.09 -5.86
CA SER A 271 28.95 1.45 -4.84
C SER A 271 27.82 2.37 -4.36
N LEU A 272 26.77 1.80 -3.74
CA LEU A 272 25.72 2.59 -3.10
C LEU A 272 26.29 3.53 -2.04
N ARG A 273 27.35 3.14 -1.30
CA ARG A 273 28.04 4.02 -0.37
C ARG A 273 28.66 5.22 -1.06
N GLN A 274 29.32 5.02 -2.21
CA GLN A 274 29.92 6.12 -2.98
C GLN A 274 28.84 7.05 -3.52
N ARG A 275 27.73 6.50 -4.00
CA ARG A 275 26.58 7.29 -4.46
C ARG A 275 25.94 8.09 -3.34
N ARG A 276 25.77 7.51 -2.15
CA ARG A 276 25.29 8.21 -0.96
C ARG A 276 26.22 9.38 -0.60
N ARG A 277 27.53 9.14 -0.54
CA ARG A 277 28.53 10.17 -0.20
C ARG A 277 28.61 11.31 -1.22
N ALA A 278 28.23 11.05 -2.47
CA ALA A 278 28.18 12.06 -3.52
C ALA A 278 26.92 12.95 -3.47
N GLN A 279 25.95 12.64 -2.60
CA GLN A 279 24.78 13.50 -2.39
C GLN A 279 25.16 14.70 -1.52
N PRO A 280 24.59 15.89 -1.79
CA PRO A 280 24.88 17.11 -1.02
C PRO A 280 24.60 16.94 0.48
N ASP A 281 23.51 16.27 0.82
CA ASP A 281 23.05 16.09 2.20
C ASP A 281 23.57 14.80 2.84
N GLY A 282 24.45 14.05 2.16
CA GLY A 282 24.99 12.80 2.66
C GLY A 282 23.99 11.64 2.74
N VAL A 283 22.77 11.83 2.25
CA VAL A 283 21.70 10.81 2.14
C VAL A 283 21.17 10.76 0.71
N MET A 284 20.64 9.61 0.32
CA MET A 284 20.07 9.44 -1.02
C MET A 284 18.58 9.85 -1.06
N PRO A 285 18.07 10.33 -2.21
CA PRO A 285 16.64 10.47 -2.40
C PRO A 285 15.93 9.14 -2.15
N VAL A 286 14.86 9.20 -1.38
CA VAL A 286 14.18 8.00 -0.85
C VAL A 286 13.64 7.07 -1.94
N ASP A 287 13.12 7.62 -3.03
CA ASP A 287 12.63 6.86 -4.18
C ASP A 287 13.77 6.14 -4.91
N ILE A 288 14.89 6.83 -5.13
CA ILE A 288 16.09 6.28 -5.77
C ILE A 288 16.69 5.14 -4.93
N ALA A 289 16.85 5.36 -3.63
CA ALA A 289 17.33 4.33 -2.71
C ALA A 289 16.41 3.11 -2.69
N THR A 290 15.10 3.35 -2.61
CA THR A 290 14.06 2.30 -2.66
C THR A 290 14.11 1.54 -3.99
N GLY A 291 14.26 2.24 -5.12
CA GLY A 291 14.40 1.64 -6.43
C GLY A 291 15.60 0.69 -6.53
N TYR A 292 16.76 1.09 -6.00
CA TYR A 292 17.94 0.21 -5.96
C TYR A 292 17.73 -1.02 -5.07
N ILE A 293 17.08 -0.87 -3.92
CA ILE A 293 16.81 -2.02 -3.03
C ILE A 293 15.81 -2.99 -3.67
N LEU A 294 14.79 -2.48 -4.39
CA LEU A 294 13.86 -3.34 -5.14
C LEU A 294 14.55 -4.17 -6.22
N GLU A 295 15.69 -3.73 -6.74
CA GLU A 295 16.50 -4.52 -7.67
C GLU A 295 17.45 -5.50 -6.99
N VAL A 296 17.80 -5.27 -5.72
CA VAL A 296 18.59 -6.20 -4.91
C VAL A 296 17.75 -7.39 -4.44
N LEU A 297 16.49 -7.17 -4.05
CA LEU A 297 15.65 -8.19 -3.44
C LEU A 297 15.46 -9.45 -4.29
N PRO A 298 15.28 -9.41 -5.63
CA PRO A 298 15.23 -10.62 -6.46
C PRO A 298 16.51 -11.47 -6.44
N ALA A 299 17.67 -10.83 -6.27
CA ALA A 299 18.94 -11.54 -6.14
C ALA A 299 19.04 -12.31 -4.81
N LEU A 300 18.53 -11.72 -3.73
CA LEU A 300 18.44 -12.40 -2.43
C LEU A 300 17.41 -13.53 -2.46
N ASP A 301 16.24 -13.31 -3.06
CA ASP A 301 15.21 -14.33 -3.21
C ASP A 301 15.72 -15.56 -3.99
N TYR A 302 16.48 -15.32 -5.05
CA TYR A 302 17.17 -16.37 -5.78
C TYR A 302 18.13 -17.18 -4.89
N LEU A 303 18.94 -16.52 -4.04
CA LEU A 303 19.84 -17.21 -3.10
C LEU A 303 19.03 -18.02 -2.07
N HIS A 304 18.00 -17.42 -1.49
CA HIS A 304 17.14 -18.07 -0.50
C HIS A 304 16.45 -19.31 -1.07
N SER A 305 15.98 -19.26 -2.32
CA SER A 305 15.41 -20.42 -3.01
C SER A 305 16.38 -21.57 -3.22
N ARG A 306 17.69 -21.29 -3.20
CA ARG A 306 18.78 -22.27 -3.25
C ARG A 306 19.26 -22.77 -1.88
N GLY A 307 18.62 -22.31 -0.79
CA GLY A 307 18.95 -22.71 0.58
C GLY A 307 20.17 -21.99 1.18
N VAL A 308 20.57 -20.84 0.62
CA VAL A 308 21.67 -20.02 1.12
C VAL A 308 21.25 -18.59 1.38
N VAL A 309 22.03 -17.90 2.20
CA VAL A 309 21.86 -16.49 2.55
C VAL A 309 23.09 -15.68 2.22
N TYR A 310 22.92 -14.41 1.93
CA TYR A 310 23.99 -13.50 1.55
C TYR A 310 24.81 -12.97 2.74
N ASN A 311 24.14 -12.72 3.87
CA ASN A 311 24.66 -12.40 5.20
C ASN A 311 25.42 -11.07 5.37
N ASP A 312 26.07 -10.49 4.37
CA ASP A 312 26.84 -9.23 4.48
C ASP A 312 26.33 -8.13 3.52
N LEU A 313 24.99 -7.94 3.44
CA LEU A 313 24.45 -6.87 2.63
C LEU A 313 24.68 -5.52 3.31
N LYS A 314 25.37 -4.65 2.59
CA LYS A 314 25.67 -3.27 2.97
C LYS A 314 25.90 -2.41 1.74
N PRO A 315 25.87 -1.08 1.85
CA PRO A 315 26.03 -0.19 0.70
C PRO A 315 27.36 -0.34 -0.06
N ASP A 316 28.39 -0.90 0.56
CA ASP A 316 29.69 -1.15 -0.10
C ASP A 316 29.63 -2.34 -1.06
N ASN A 317 28.82 -3.35 -0.75
CA ASN A 317 28.72 -4.61 -1.46
C ASN A 317 27.72 -4.58 -2.61
N VAL A 318 27.09 -3.43 -2.88
CA VAL A 318 26.15 -3.21 -3.97
C VAL A 318 26.73 -2.24 -4.96
N LEU A 319 27.10 -2.71 -6.15
CA LEU A 319 27.63 -1.89 -7.24
C LEU A 319 26.55 -1.54 -8.25
N LEU A 320 26.61 -0.35 -8.78
CA LEU A 320 25.72 0.18 -9.78
C LEU A 320 26.40 0.17 -11.15
N THR A 321 25.84 -0.56 -12.08
CA THR A 321 26.28 -0.56 -13.48
C THR A 321 25.32 0.24 -14.37
N GLU A 322 25.66 0.36 -15.65
CA GLU A 322 24.78 0.99 -16.65
C GLU A 322 23.40 0.33 -16.68
N ASP A 323 23.34 -1.02 -16.60
CA ASP A 323 22.14 -1.79 -16.87
C ASP A 323 21.47 -2.35 -15.61
N GLN A 324 22.19 -2.48 -14.49
CA GLN A 324 21.68 -3.23 -13.34
C GLN A 324 22.39 -2.90 -12.03
N VAL A 325 21.85 -3.40 -10.94
CA VAL A 325 22.49 -3.47 -9.63
C VAL A 325 23.16 -4.84 -9.48
N LYS A 326 24.37 -4.89 -8.93
CA LYS A 326 25.09 -6.16 -8.67
C LYS A 326 25.59 -6.26 -7.25
N LEU A 327 25.29 -7.42 -6.63
CA LEU A 327 25.91 -7.85 -5.39
C LEU A 327 27.30 -8.43 -5.70
N ILE A 328 28.35 -7.93 -5.02
CA ILE A 328 29.72 -8.25 -5.39
C ILE A 328 30.49 -9.14 -4.41
N ASP A 329 30.16 -9.18 -3.17
CA ASP A 329 30.92 -9.96 -2.18
C ASP A 329 30.19 -11.25 -1.78
N VAL A 330 30.38 -12.31 -2.55
CA VAL A 330 29.79 -13.63 -2.32
C VAL A 330 30.57 -14.45 -1.28
N GLY A 331 31.67 -13.91 -0.73
CA GLY A 331 32.51 -14.65 0.25
C GLY A 331 31.85 -14.79 1.63
N ALA A 332 30.71 -14.16 1.88
CA ALA A 332 29.91 -14.31 3.09
C ALA A 332 28.66 -15.18 2.89
N VAL A 333 28.40 -15.63 1.65
CA VAL A 333 27.28 -16.52 1.32
C VAL A 333 27.47 -17.85 2.02
N THR A 334 26.47 -18.32 2.71
CA THR A 334 26.52 -19.54 3.50
C THR A 334 25.18 -20.24 3.54
N GLY A 335 25.17 -21.54 3.87
CA GLY A 335 23.93 -22.30 4.03
C GLY A 335 23.05 -21.75 5.15
N ILE A 336 21.74 -21.84 4.99
CA ILE A 336 20.78 -21.45 6.03
C ILE A 336 21.02 -22.26 7.29
N GLY A 337 21.22 -21.58 8.45
CA GLY A 337 21.46 -22.20 9.73
C GLY A 337 22.88 -22.80 9.90
N ALA A 338 23.80 -22.50 8.99
CA ALA A 338 25.16 -22.99 9.09
C ALA A 338 25.86 -22.45 10.36
N TYR A 339 26.59 -23.34 11.05
CA TYR A 339 27.43 -23.00 12.20
C TYR A 339 28.89 -22.96 11.75
N GLY A 340 29.60 -21.87 12.06
CA GLY A 340 31.00 -21.71 11.70
C GLY A 340 31.45 -20.26 11.86
N HIS A 341 32.44 -19.85 11.10
CA HIS A 341 32.85 -18.45 11.03
C HIS A 341 31.74 -17.61 10.39
N ILE A 342 31.03 -16.83 11.20
CA ILE A 342 29.96 -15.96 10.76
C ILE A 342 30.58 -14.66 10.30
N TYR A 343 30.53 -14.44 8.99
CA TYR A 343 30.94 -13.19 8.37
C TYR A 343 29.77 -12.20 8.39
N GLY A 344 30.05 -10.96 8.73
CA GLY A 344 29.07 -9.91 8.69
C GLY A 344 29.66 -8.59 9.18
N THR A 345 29.06 -7.49 8.80
CA THR A 345 29.51 -6.16 9.17
C THR A 345 28.75 -5.67 10.40
N PRO A 346 29.43 -5.35 11.52
CA PRO A 346 28.79 -4.75 12.68
C PRO A 346 27.92 -3.53 12.32
N GLY A 347 26.73 -3.45 12.94
CA GLY A 347 25.75 -2.40 12.65
C GLY A 347 24.78 -2.71 11.49
N PHE A 348 25.10 -3.66 10.62
CA PHE A 348 24.20 -4.20 9.59
C PHE A 348 23.70 -5.60 9.94
N GLN A 349 24.50 -6.39 10.62
CA GLN A 349 24.20 -7.79 10.98
C GLN A 349 23.05 -7.90 11.99
N ALA A 350 22.18 -8.89 11.77
CA ALA A 350 21.08 -9.18 12.68
C ALA A 350 21.57 -9.71 14.04
N PRO A 351 20.92 -9.32 15.15
CA PRO A 351 21.42 -9.59 16.49
C PRO A 351 21.44 -11.07 16.88
N GLU A 352 20.61 -11.91 16.26
CA GLU A 352 20.50 -13.34 16.55
C GLU A 352 21.55 -14.20 15.85
N VAL A 353 22.17 -13.72 14.77
CA VAL A 353 23.04 -14.52 13.89
C VAL A 353 24.15 -15.26 14.65
N GLY A 354 24.76 -14.62 15.65
CA GLY A 354 25.78 -15.26 16.49
C GLY A 354 25.30 -16.44 17.33
N ARG A 355 23.97 -16.60 17.48
CA ARG A 355 23.35 -17.65 18.30
C ARG A 355 22.66 -18.72 17.46
N THR A 356 21.96 -18.33 16.40
CA THR A 356 21.12 -19.23 15.58
C THR A 356 21.72 -19.58 14.24
N GLY A 357 22.85 -18.96 13.87
CA GLY A 357 23.34 -18.95 12.51
C GLY A 357 22.55 -18.00 11.61
N PRO A 358 23.01 -17.75 10.39
CA PRO A 358 22.35 -16.88 9.43
C PRO A 358 21.12 -17.54 8.82
N THR A 359 20.07 -16.72 8.58
CA THR A 359 18.78 -17.16 8.06
C THR A 359 18.23 -16.17 7.04
N VAL A 360 17.16 -16.52 6.33
CA VAL A 360 16.43 -15.57 5.46
C VAL A 360 16.06 -14.29 6.25
N ALA A 361 15.55 -14.45 7.47
CA ALA A 361 15.21 -13.32 8.32
C ALA A 361 16.41 -12.44 8.69
N SER A 362 17.63 -13.00 8.78
CA SER A 362 18.83 -12.19 9.00
C SER A 362 19.22 -11.37 7.78
N ASP A 363 19.03 -11.89 6.55
CA ASP A 363 19.23 -11.11 5.33
C ASP A 363 18.21 -9.98 5.21
N ILE A 364 16.94 -10.23 5.53
CA ILE A 364 15.90 -9.19 5.58
C ILE A 364 16.30 -8.04 6.51
N TYR A 365 16.89 -8.36 7.67
CA TYR A 365 17.40 -7.35 8.60
C TYR A 365 18.52 -6.51 7.95
N THR A 366 19.48 -7.15 7.26
CA THR A 366 20.56 -6.43 6.58
C THR A 366 20.04 -5.54 5.45
N VAL A 367 18.97 -5.96 4.71
CA VAL A 367 18.29 -5.13 3.71
C VAL A 367 17.68 -3.90 4.38
N GLY A 368 16.94 -4.08 5.47
CA GLY A 368 16.33 -2.98 6.23
C GLY A 368 17.36 -1.98 6.72
N ARG A 369 18.45 -2.45 7.31
CA ARG A 369 19.55 -1.60 7.78
C ARG A 369 20.26 -0.88 6.63
N THR A 370 20.45 -1.57 5.51
CA THR A 370 21.04 -0.98 4.30
C THR A 370 20.17 0.13 3.76
N LEU A 371 18.87 -0.08 3.54
CA LEU A 371 17.95 0.95 3.08
C LEU A 371 17.92 2.15 4.05
N ALA A 372 17.77 1.88 5.35
CA ALA A 372 17.76 2.95 6.36
C ALA A 372 19.03 3.80 6.31
N SER A 373 20.21 3.14 6.19
CA SER A 373 21.50 3.84 6.11
C SER A 373 21.68 4.66 4.83
N LEU A 374 20.94 4.37 3.74
CA LEU A 374 21.01 5.12 2.50
C LEU A 374 20.21 6.43 2.58
N ILE A 375 19.08 6.42 3.30
CA ILE A 375 18.08 7.49 3.27
C ILE A 375 18.07 8.38 4.53
N ALA A 376 18.71 7.94 5.61
CA ALA A 376 18.74 8.67 6.88
C ALA A 376 20.12 8.59 7.51
N GLU A 377 20.39 9.51 8.43
CA GLU A 377 21.58 9.45 9.29
C GLU A 377 21.29 8.54 10.49
N LEU A 378 21.89 7.36 10.49
CA LEU A 378 21.77 6.44 11.62
C LEU A 378 22.75 6.80 12.72
N PRO A 379 22.32 6.81 13.98
CA PRO A 379 23.22 6.96 15.12
C PRO A 379 24.35 5.92 15.07
N SER A 380 25.57 6.32 15.41
CA SER A 380 26.70 5.42 15.37
C SER A 380 27.67 5.68 16.54
N THR A 381 28.19 4.60 17.12
CA THR A 381 29.19 4.63 18.18
C THR A 381 30.48 3.99 17.66
N ASN A 382 31.59 4.71 17.70
CA ASN A 382 32.90 4.24 17.18
C ASN A 382 32.86 3.78 15.71
N GLY A 383 32.02 4.39 14.87
CA GLY A 383 31.90 4.05 13.44
C GLY A 383 31.03 2.81 13.13
N VAL A 384 30.39 2.24 14.14
CA VAL A 384 29.41 1.15 14.01
C VAL A 384 28.03 1.74 14.28
N TYR A 385 27.08 1.47 13.40
CA TYR A 385 25.70 1.91 13.59
C TYR A 385 25.06 1.24 14.81
N ASP A 386 24.46 2.07 15.66
CA ASP A 386 23.74 1.61 16.83
C ASP A 386 22.51 0.79 16.43
N PRO A 387 22.06 -0.16 17.25
CA PRO A 387 20.84 -0.92 16.98
C PRO A 387 19.59 -0.02 16.99
N GLY A 388 18.60 -0.41 16.19
CA GLY A 388 17.35 0.34 16.06
C GLY A 388 17.36 1.41 14.95
N LEU A 389 16.30 2.19 14.91
CA LEU A 389 16.07 3.26 13.94
C LEU A 389 15.71 4.55 14.70
N PRO A 390 16.10 5.73 14.21
CA PRO A 390 15.60 6.97 14.76
C PRO A 390 14.08 7.04 14.69
N SER A 391 13.47 7.73 15.65
CA SER A 391 12.01 7.84 15.70
C SER A 391 11.49 8.87 14.70
N PRO A 392 10.19 8.86 14.33
CA PRO A 392 9.59 9.92 13.52
C PRO A 392 9.63 11.32 14.19
N THR A 393 9.84 11.39 15.50
CA THR A 393 10.08 12.68 16.18
C THR A 393 11.44 13.26 15.85
N ASP A 394 12.44 12.41 15.66
CA ASP A 394 13.85 12.79 15.46
C ASP A 394 14.20 12.87 13.97
N GLU A 395 13.60 12.00 13.14
CA GLU A 395 13.88 11.92 11.72
C GLU A 395 12.68 12.43 10.88
N PRO A 396 12.79 13.60 10.24
CA PRO A 396 11.70 14.17 9.43
C PRO A 396 11.25 13.28 8.26
N LEU A 397 12.17 12.50 7.67
CA LEU A 397 11.84 11.58 6.59
C LEU A 397 10.83 10.51 7.06
N PHE A 398 11.06 9.93 8.23
CA PHE A 398 10.16 8.93 8.81
C PHE A 398 8.83 9.50 9.26
N ARG A 399 8.83 10.78 9.67
CA ARG A 399 7.61 11.53 9.94
C ARG A 399 6.74 11.69 8.68
N ARG A 400 7.39 12.00 7.57
CA ARG A 400 6.72 12.17 6.28
C ARG A 400 6.21 10.84 5.72
N TYR A 401 7.02 9.79 5.78
CA TYR A 401 6.74 8.48 5.18
C TYR A 401 6.60 7.39 6.25
N LEU A 402 5.53 7.46 7.05
CA LEU A 402 5.30 6.51 8.15
C LEU A 402 5.20 5.05 7.69
N SER A 403 4.70 4.79 6.49
CA SER A 403 4.65 3.43 5.96
C SER A 403 6.05 2.88 5.69
N LEU A 404 6.98 3.73 5.24
CA LEU A 404 8.39 3.36 5.10
C LEU A 404 9.02 3.07 6.47
N TYR A 405 8.76 3.93 7.45
CA TYR A 405 9.23 3.69 8.81
C TYR A 405 8.72 2.37 9.39
N ARG A 406 7.43 2.05 9.21
CA ARG A 406 6.85 0.76 9.65
C ARG A 406 7.47 -0.43 8.92
N LEU A 407 7.73 -0.31 7.62
CA LEU A 407 8.40 -1.32 6.84
C LEU A 407 9.81 -1.59 7.38
N LEU A 408 10.56 -0.53 7.64
CA LEU A 408 11.91 -0.64 8.21
C LEU A 408 11.89 -1.21 9.64
N LEU A 409 10.92 -0.82 10.47
CA LEU A 409 10.73 -1.41 11.80
C LEU A 409 10.48 -2.91 11.72
N ARG A 410 9.61 -3.36 10.80
CA ARG A 410 9.36 -4.80 10.58
C ARG A 410 10.60 -5.52 10.07
N ALA A 411 11.30 -4.96 9.09
CA ALA A 411 12.53 -5.56 8.55
C ALA A 411 13.63 -5.66 9.60
N CYS A 412 13.74 -4.67 10.49
CA CYS A 412 14.75 -4.58 11.54
C CYS A 412 14.26 -5.02 12.93
N ASP A 413 13.14 -5.75 13.03
CA ASP A 413 12.63 -6.23 14.33
C ASP A 413 13.69 -7.13 14.98
N PRO A 414 13.96 -6.96 16.29
CA PRO A 414 14.87 -7.85 17.02
C PRO A 414 14.46 -9.33 17.00
N ASP A 415 13.17 -9.60 16.91
CA ASP A 415 12.61 -10.94 16.80
C ASP A 415 12.49 -11.35 15.31
N PRO A 416 13.29 -12.34 14.85
CA PRO A 416 13.27 -12.76 13.45
C PRO A 416 11.92 -13.28 12.97
N ASP A 417 11.08 -13.85 13.85
CA ASP A 417 9.74 -14.35 13.52
C ASP A 417 8.74 -13.24 13.15
N LYS A 418 9.05 -11.98 13.48
CA LYS A 418 8.21 -10.82 13.14
C LYS A 418 8.62 -10.12 11.87
N ARG A 419 9.78 -10.44 11.31
CA ARG A 419 10.26 -9.86 10.06
C ARG A 419 9.47 -10.40 8.85
N PHE A 420 9.82 -9.94 7.67
CA PHE A 420 9.32 -10.53 6.43
C PHE A 420 9.87 -11.95 6.27
N HIS A 421 9.04 -12.86 5.77
CA HIS A 421 9.41 -14.26 5.65
C HIS A 421 10.22 -14.56 4.37
N SER A 422 10.14 -13.67 3.38
CA SER A 422 10.89 -13.76 2.13
C SER A 422 11.30 -12.38 1.61
N ALA A 423 12.26 -12.36 0.70
CA ALA A 423 12.65 -11.15 -0.01
C ALA A 423 11.52 -10.66 -0.93
N GLU A 424 10.74 -11.57 -1.51
CA GLU A 424 9.57 -11.27 -2.33
C GLU A 424 8.46 -10.58 -1.52
N GLU A 425 8.15 -11.07 -0.30
CA GLU A 425 7.18 -10.43 0.59
C GLU A 425 7.62 -8.98 0.91
N MET A 426 8.90 -8.79 1.24
CA MET A 426 9.44 -7.45 1.49
C MET A 426 9.37 -6.57 0.24
N ALA A 427 9.70 -7.10 -0.95
CA ALA A 427 9.64 -6.36 -2.20
C ALA A 427 8.21 -5.89 -2.53
N THR A 428 7.22 -6.74 -2.32
CA THR A 428 5.81 -6.42 -2.53
C THR A 428 5.38 -5.26 -1.63
N GLN A 429 5.70 -5.32 -0.34
CA GLN A 429 5.36 -4.25 0.61
C GLN A 429 6.17 -2.97 0.33
N LEU A 430 7.44 -3.08 -0.02
CA LEU A 430 8.28 -1.94 -0.38
C LEU A 430 7.79 -1.23 -1.66
N THR A 431 7.29 -1.99 -2.63
CA THR A 431 6.66 -1.45 -3.84
C THR A 431 5.38 -0.66 -3.50
N GLY A 432 4.55 -1.15 -2.58
CA GLY A 432 3.38 -0.42 -2.07
C GLY A 432 3.77 0.88 -1.36
N VAL A 433 4.80 0.82 -0.52
CA VAL A 433 5.36 2.01 0.17
C VAL A 433 5.95 3.01 -0.82
N LEU A 434 6.62 2.54 -1.88
CA LEU A 434 7.14 3.42 -2.93
C LEU A 434 6.02 4.20 -3.64
N ARG A 435 4.88 3.56 -3.94
CA ARG A 435 3.70 4.26 -4.48
C ARG A 435 3.23 5.38 -3.56
N GLU A 436 3.22 5.15 -2.25
CA GLU A 436 2.87 6.18 -1.27
C GLU A 436 3.88 7.33 -1.28
N ILE A 437 5.18 7.03 -1.30
CA ILE A 437 6.24 8.03 -1.37
C ILE A 437 6.04 8.95 -2.59
N LEU A 438 5.79 8.36 -3.76
CA LEU A 438 5.61 9.11 -5.00
C LEU A 438 4.29 9.90 -5.00
N ALA A 439 3.22 9.31 -4.50
CA ALA A 439 1.93 10.00 -4.37
C ALA A 439 2.00 11.19 -3.41
N VAL A 440 2.72 11.05 -2.30
CA VAL A 440 2.94 12.11 -1.30
C VAL A 440 3.88 13.20 -1.85
N ARG A 441 4.94 12.83 -2.56
CA ARG A 441 5.96 13.77 -3.05
C ARG A 441 5.51 14.52 -4.29
N ASP A 442 5.01 13.80 -5.28
CA ASP A 442 4.79 14.30 -6.65
C ASP A 442 3.30 14.41 -7.01
N GLY A 443 2.40 13.89 -6.16
CA GLY A 443 0.98 13.78 -6.46
C GLY A 443 0.67 12.81 -7.61
N VAL A 444 1.63 11.96 -8.00
CA VAL A 444 1.49 10.99 -9.09
C VAL A 444 0.94 9.69 -8.55
N GLN A 445 -0.09 9.19 -9.21
CA GLN A 445 -0.74 7.92 -8.85
C GLN A 445 -0.31 6.82 -9.80
N TYR A 446 0.17 5.73 -9.26
CA TYR A 446 0.55 4.54 -10.01
C TYR A 446 -0.46 3.42 -9.80
N PRO A 447 -0.83 2.66 -10.85
CA PRO A 447 -1.75 1.53 -10.71
C PRO A 447 -1.30 0.53 -9.65
N HIS A 448 -2.22 0.04 -8.87
CA HIS A 448 -1.96 -1.01 -7.87
C HIS A 448 -2.06 -2.38 -8.56
N VAL A 449 -0.97 -2.82 -9.18
CA VAL A 449 -0.95 -4.07 -9.96
C VAL A 449 -0.90 -5.30 -9.05
N HIS A 450 -0.19 -5.19 -7.93
CA HIS A 450 -0.02 -6.28 -6.97
C HIS A 450 -0.58 -5.86 -5.61
N SER A 451 -1.65 -6.46 -5.18
CA SER A 451 -2.26 -6.31 -3.87
C SER A 451 -2.62 -7.67 -3.29
N LEU A 452 -2.48 -7.80 -1.99
CA LEU A 452 -2.95 -8.97 -1.24
C LEU A 452 -4.46 -8.92 -0.98
N PHE A 453 -5.13 -7.85 -1.41
CA PHE A 453 -6.54 -7.62 -1.24
C PHE A 453 -7.26 -7.42 -2.57
N SER A 454 -8.53 -7.80 -2.61
CA SER A 454 -9.43 -7.45 -3.71
C SER A 454 -9.60 -5.92 -3.82
N PRO A 455 -10.09 -5.40 -4.94
CA PRO A 455 -10.62 -4.04 -4.98
C PRO A 455 -11.72 -3.84 -3.93
N GLN A 456 -11.99 -2.58 -3.59
CA GLN A 456 -13.10 -2.24 -2.71
C GLN A 456 -14.42 -2.75 -3.31
N ARG A 457 -15.18 -3.57 -2.54
CA ARG A 457 -16.37 -4.27 -3.04
C ARG A 457 -17.55 -3.33 -3.27
N SER A 458 -17.77 -2.39 -2.36
CA SER A 458 -18.80 -1.36 -2.45
C SER A 458 -18.26 -0.05 -1.86
N THR A 459 -19.10 0.94 -1.62
CA THR A 459 -18.70 2.19 -1.01
C THR A 459 -19.53 2.50 0.22
N TYR A 460 -18.88 3.08 1.23
CA TYR A 460 -19.56 3.55 2.43
C TYR A 460 -19.45 5.08 2.57
N GLY A 461 -20.41 5.66 3.26
CA GLY A 461 -20.39 7.07 3.60
C GLY A 461 -20.55 8.05 2.43
N THR A 462 -20.96 7.59 1.25
CA THR A 462 -21.07 8.43 0.04
C THR A 462 -22.40 9.17 -0.05
N LYS A 463 -23.48 8.61 0.49
CA LYS A 463 -24.86 9.06 0.29
C LYS A 463 -25.31 10.09 1.33
N HIS A 464 -24.71 10.15 2.49
CA HIS A 464 -25.25 10.80 3.70
C HIS A 464 -25.63 12.28 3.54
N ARG A 465 -24.78 13.14 2.92
CA ARG A 465 -25.12 14.56 2.73
C ARG A 465 -26.24 14.76 1.74
N VAL A 466 -26.23 14.02 0.66
CA VAL A 466 -27.24 14.13 -0.39
C VAL A 466 -28.61 13.69 0.15
N PHE A 467 -28.66 12.65 0.98
CA PHE A 467 -29.91 12.19 1.59
C PHE A 467 -30.50 13.17 2.61
N ARG A 468 -29.72 14.07 3.17
CA ARG A 468 -30.25 15.15 4.00
C ARG A 468 -31.21 16.03 3.24
N THR A 469 -31.13 16.16 1.90
CA THR A 469 -32.08 16.93 1.11
C THR A 469 -33.49 16.34 1.15
N ASP A 470 -33.66 15.04 1.47
CA ASP A 470 -34.94 14.39 1.62
C ASP A 470 -35.73 14.95 2.79
N GLN A 471 -35.05 15.49 3.81
CA GLN A 471 -35.70 16.20 4.91
C GLN A 471 -36.57 17.38 4.43
N ILE A 472 -36.20 17.98 3.31
CA ILE A 472 -37.02 19.04 2.70
C ILE A 472 -38.38 18.49 2.28
N VAL A 473 -38.43 17.22 1.85
CA VAL A 473 -39.63 16.58 1.31
C VAL A 473 -40.50 15.99 2.41
N ASP A 474 -39.90 15.25 3.36
CA ASP A 474 -40.66 14.48 4.34
C ASP A 474 -40.57 15.01 5.79
N GLY A 475 -39.79 16.05 6.02
CA GLY A 475 -39.60 16.67 7.34
C GLY A 475 -38.80 15.84 8.34
N ILE A 476 -38.26 14.66 7.93
CA ILE A 476 -37.56 13.75 8.83
C ILE A 476 -36.06 14.13 8.88
N ALA A 477 -35.61 14.49 10.08
CA ALA A 477 -34.17 14.74 10.29
C ALA A 477 -33.35 13.45 10.12
N ARG A 478 -32.29 13.52 9.31
CA ARG A 478 -31.38 12.40 9.09
C ARG A 478 -30.00 12.73 9.58
N ASP A 479 -29.47 11.87 10.44
CA ASP A 479 -28.11 11.97 10.87
C ASP A 479 -27.17 11.34 9.85
N VAL A 480 -26.00 11.98 9.72
CA VAL A 480 -24.93 11.50 8.84
C VAL A 480 -24.04 10.61 9.70
N THR A 481 -24.30 9.33 9.67
CA THR A 481 -23.49 8.31 10.37
C THR A 481 -23.14 7.20 9.41
N ILE A 482 -21.92 6.66 9.57
CA ILE A 482 -21.53 5.41 8.91
C ILE A 482 -21.83 4.27 9.86
N THR A 483 -22.05 3.08 9.33
CA THR A 483 -22.37 1.89 10.14
C THR A 483 -21.32 0.80 9.95
N PRO A 484 -21.08 -0.04 10.95
CA PRO A 484 -20.18 -1.19 10.82
C PRO A 484 -20.54 -2.09 9.63
N LEU A 485 -21.83 -2.36 9.41
CA LEU A 485 -22.29 -3.18 8.30
C LEU A 485 -21.95 -2.57 6.93
N GLU A 486 -22.17 -1.25 6.76
CA GLU A 486 -21.82 -0.55 5.53
C GLU A 486 -20.32 -0.58 5.27
N ILE A 487 -19.51 -0.43 6.32
CA ILE A 487 -18.05 -0.46 6.24
C ILE A 487 -17.57 -1.87 5.86
N THR A 488 -17.96 -2.89 6.61
CA THR A 488 -17.51 -4.26 6.39
C THR A 488 -17.93 -4.82 5.04
N ALA A 489 -19.14 -4.46 4.57
CA ALA A 489 -19.58 -4.77 3.21
C ALA A 489 -18.73 -4.08 2.13
N ALA A 490 -18.12 -2.94 2.43
CA ALA A 490 -17.32 -2.18 1.49
C ALA A 490 -15.83 -2.52 1.55
N LEU A 491 -15.30 -2.98 2.67
CA LEU A 491 -13.89 -3.27 2.82
C LEU A 491 -13.41 -4.31 1.79
N PRO A 492 -12.18 -4.17 1.28
CA PRO A 492 -11.51 -5.19 0.49
C PRO A 492 -11.44 -6.53 1.24
N VAL A 493 -11.32 -7.60 0.51
CA VAL A 493 -11.20 -8.97 1.04
C VAL A 493 -9.81 -9.49 0.73
N PRO A 494 -9.13 -10.17 1.67
CA PRO A 494 -7.90 -10.89 1.39
C PRO A 494 -8.05 -11.81 0.17
N LEU A 495 -7.08 -11.78 -0.73
CA LEU A 495 -7.00 -12.73 -1.83
C LEU A 495 -6.47 -14.06 -1.32
N VAL A 496 -6.97 -15.15 -1.91
CA VAL A 496 -6.54 -16.51 -1.58
C VAL A 496 -5.10 -16.70 -2.05
N ASP A 497 -4.25 -17.25 -1.21
CA ASP A 497 -2.89 -17.60 -1.57
C ASP A 497 -2.91 -18.80 -2.55
N PRO A 498 -2.41 -18.64 -3.78
CA PRO A 498 -2.41 -19.73 -4.77
C PRO A 498 -1.59 -20.95 -4.33
N SER A 499 -0.64 -20.77 -3.41
CA SER A 499 0.21 -21.84 -2.88
C SER A 499 -0.45 -22.65 -1.76
N ASP A 500 -1.58 -22.15 -1.19
CA ASP A 500 -2.30 -22.86 -0.12
C ASP A 500 -2.92 -24.16 -0.67
N PRO A 501 -2.82 -25.28 0.06
CA PRO A 501 -3.43 -26.55 -0.34
C PRO A 501 -4.93 -26.46 -0.68
N GLY A 502 -5.66 -25.55 0.00
CA GLY A 502 -7.08 -25.33 -0.22
C GLY A 502 -7.43 -24.42 -1.40
N ALA A 503 -6.44 -23.77 -2.05
CA ALA A 503 -6.69 -22.76 -3.07
C ALA A 503 -7.55 -23.26 -4.25
N ARG A 504 -7.31 -24.49 -4.71
CA ARG A 504 -8.09 -25.12 -5.80
C ARG A 504 -9.55 -25.35 -5.41
N LEU A 505 -9.77 -25.83 -4.17
CA LEU A 505 -11.11 -26.05 -3.64
C LEU A 505 -11.88 -24.72 -3.55
N LEU A 506 -11.25 -23.69 -3.02
CA LEU A 506 -11.84 -22.35 -2.88
C LEU A 506 -12.16 -21.73 -4.24
N SER A 507 -11.29 -21.88 -5.23
CA SER A 507 -11.54 -21.40 -6.58
C SER A 507 -12.74 -22.09 -7.24
N ALA A 508 -12.88 -23.41 -7.04
CA ALA A 508 -14.01 -24.18 -7.55
C ALA A 508 -15.34 -23.80 -6.87
N SER A 509 -15.29 -23.33 -5.62
CA SER A 509 -16.47 -23.00 -4.80
C SER A 509 -16.86 -21.52 -4.84
N SER A 510 -16.24 -20.70 -5.68
CA SER A 510 -16.39 -19.23 -5.68
C SER A 510 -17.82 -18.73 -5.98
N PHE A 511 -18.68 -19.55 -6.54
CA PHE A 511 -20.08 -19.23 -6.87
C PHE A 511 -21.10 -19.96 -5.96
N THR A 512 -20.65 -20.62 -4.90
CA THR A 512 -21.50 -21.36 -3.97
C THR A 512 -22.11 -20.40 -2.96
N GLU A 513 -23.39 -20.58 -2.61
CA GLU A 513 -24.05 -19.82 -1.55
C GLU A 513 -23.26 -19.98 -0.24
N PRO A 514 -23.14 -18.92 0.60
CA PRO A 514 -22.28 -18.95 1.78
C PRO A 514 -22.61 -20.09 2.76
N GLY A 515 -23.88 -20.50 2.90
CA GLY A 515 -24.27 -21.61 3.76
C GLY A 515 -23.76 -22.95 3.25
N GLU A 516 -23.97 -23.24 1.97
CA GLU A 516 -23.48 -24.46 1.33
C GLU A 516 -21.95 -24.49 1.29
N LEU A 517 -21.33 -23.32 1.14
CA LEU A 517 -19.88 -23.18 1.18
C LEU A 517 -19.33 -23.59 2.55
N ILE A 518 -19.93 -23.14 3.65
CA ILE A 518 -19.53 -23.50 5.02
C ILE A 518 -19.59 -25.02 5.21
N ASP A 519 -20.71 -25.67 4.79
CA ASP A 519 -20.88 -27.12 4.93
C ASP A 519 -19.81 -27.87 4.11
N THR A 520 -19.57 -27.45 2.88
CA THR A 520 -18.57 -28.07 1.97
C THR A 520 -17.15 -27.94 2.54
N LEU A 521 -16.77 -26.73 2.98
CA LEU A 521 -15.44 -26.48 3.52
C LEU A 521 -15.23 -27.17 4.85
N THR A 522 -16.26 -27.21 5.71
CA THR A 522 -16.21 -27.93 7.00
C THR A 522 -16.02 -29.42 6.80
N ALA A 523 -16.75 -30.03 5.86
CA ALA A 523 -16.56 -31.42 5.49
C ALA A 523 -15.14 -31.69 4.94
N SER A 524 -14.57 -30.75 4.18
CA SER A 524 -13.24 -30.86 3.58
C SER A 524 -12.11 -30.77 4.63
N MET A 525 -12.30 -30.12 5.75
CA MET A 525 -11.31 -30.04 6.83
C MET A 525 -10.90 -31.39 7.43
N GLY A 526 -11.74 -32.42 7.26
CA GLY A 526 -11.42 -33.80 7.64
C GLY A 526 -10.42 -34.50 6.68
N ASN A 527 -10.15 -33.93 5.52
CA ASN A 527 -9.20 -34.51 4.57
C ASN A 527 -7.76 -34.13 4.96
N PRO A 528 -6.84 -35.13 5.10
CA PRO A 528 -5.43 -34.87 5.40
C PRO A 528 -4.74 -33.91 4.42
N GLU A 529 -5.16 -33.87 3.15
CA GLU A 529 -4.66 -32.99 2.11
C GLU A 529 -4.77 -31.50 2.51
N TYR A 530 -5.87 -31.14 3.19
CA TYR A 530 -6.15 -29.75 3.58
C TYR A 530 -5.76 -29.43 5.03
N SER A 531 -5.14 -30.37 5.73
CA SER A 531 -4.78 -30.18 7.16
C SER A 531 -3.84 -29.03 7.41
N ALA A 532 -3.04 -28.65 6.41
CA ALA A 532 -2.11 -27.52 6.45
C ALA A 532 -2.71 -26.20 5.91
N SER A 533 -3.92 -26.24 5.33
CA SER A 533 -4.52 -25.02 4.76
C SER A 533 -4.78 -23.95 5.82
N VAL A 534 -4.42 -22.73 5.47
CA VAL A 534 -4.75 -21.49 6.19
C VAL A 534 -6.03 -20.89 5.62
N GLU A 535 -6.21 -21.00 4.32
CA GLU A 535 -7.30 -20.34 3.59
C GLU A 535 -8.68 -20.97 3.84
N ILE A 536 -8.77 -22.29 4.02
CA ILE A 536 -10.08 -22.94 4.25
C ILE A 536 -10.75 -22.47 5.56
N PRO A 537 -10.07 -22.47 6.72
CA PRO A 537 -10.66 -21.92 7.94
C PRO A 537 -11.06 -20.46 7.82
N LEU A 538 -10.26 -19.64 7.14
CA LEU A 538 -10.55 -18.22 6.95
C LEU A 538 -11.70 -18.00 5.95
N ALA A 539 -11.86 -18.85 4.95
CA ALA A 539 -13.00 -18.81 4.05
C ALA A 539 -14.32 -19.18 4.75
N ILE A 540 -14.29 -20.11 5.72
CA ILE A 540 -15.45 -20.42 6.58
C ILE A 540 -15.82 -19.18 7.39
N VAL A 541 -14.84 -18.55 8.05
CA VAL A 541 -15.08 -17.31 8.82
C VAL A 541 -15.68 -16.23 7.94
N ARG A 542 -15.13 -16.02 6.75
CA ARG A 542 -15.67 -15.06 5.78
C ARG A 542 -17.11 -15.36 5.40
N ALA A 543 -17.43 -16.61 5.07
CA ALA A 543 -18.78 -17.02 4.71
C ALA A 543 -19.77 -16.83 5.88
N GLN A 544 -19.35 -17.08 7.11
CA GLN A 544 -20.14 -16.78 8.30
C GLN A 544 -20.43 -15.29 8.46
N LEU A 545 -19.43 -14.42 8.20
CA LEU A 545 -19.61 -12.98 8.23
C LEU A 545 -20.55 -12.49 7.11
N ASP A 546 -20.45 -13.07 5.91
CA ASP A 546 -21.34 -12.75 4.78
C ASP A 546 -22.80 -13.18 5.06
N LEU A 547 -23.01 -14.22 5.89
CA LEU A 547 -24.35 -14.63 6.40
C LEU A 547 -24.85 -13.79 7.58
N GLY A 548 -23.99 -12.97 8.19
CA GLY A 548 -24.32 -12.25 9.43
C GLY A 548 -24.18 -13.12 10.71
N SER A 549 -23.61 -14.33 10.61
CA SER A 549 -23.30 -15.21 11.75
C SER A 549 -22.01 -14.77 12.47
N THR A 550 -22.02 -13.54 13.00
CA THR A 550 -20.83 -12.89 13.53
C THR A 550 -20.26 -13.58 14.78
N GLU A 551 -21.12 -14.14 15.64
CA GLU A 551 -20.67 -14.85 16.84
C GLU A 551 -20.00 -16.19 16.49
N GLU A 552 -20.49 -16.90 15.48
CA GLU A 552 -19.88 -18.12 14.96
C GLU A 552 -18.52 -17.82 14.35
N ALA A 553 -18.42 -16.75 13.56
CA ALA A 553 -17.15 -16.27 13.01
C ALA A 553 -16.15 -15.97 14.15
N ARG A 554 -16.57 -15.28 15.20
CA ARG A 554 -15.74 -15.01 16.39
C ARG A 554 -15.30 -16.30 17.10
N ALA A 555 -16.20 -17.26 17.23
CA ALA A 555 -15.87 -18.55 17.82
C ALA A 555 -14.85 -19.32 16.96
N GLY A 556 -15.01 -19.31 15.65
CA GLY A 556 -14.07 -19.91 14.70
C GLY A 556 -12.66 -19.29 14.80
N LEU A 557 -12.57 -17.95 14.84
CA LEU A 557 -11.31 -17.24 15.04
C LEU A 557 -10.64 -17.56 16.38
N ARG A 558 -11.41 -17.63 17.48
CA ARG A 558 -10.88 -17.99 18.80
C ARG A 558 -10.40 -19.44 18.87
N GLY A 559 -11.08 -20.34 18.16
CA GLY A 559 -10.72 -21.76 18.05
C GLY A 559 -9.56 -22.04 17.11
N ALA A 560 -9.10 -21.04 16.35
CA ALA A 560 -8.05 -21.19 15.36
C ALA A 560 -6.72 -21.66 15.99
N PRO A 561 -5.98 -22.57 15.32
CA PRO A 561 -4.68 -23.02 15.79
C PRO A 561 -3.66 -21.88 15.84
N PRO A 562 -2.62 -21.97 16.72
CA PRO A 562 -1.66 -20.88 16.92
C PRO A 562 -0.96 -20.38 15.66
N ARG A 563 -0.76 -21.25 14.67
CA ARG A 563 -0.17 -20.88 13.38
C ARG A 563 -1.02 -19.86 12.61
N LEU A 564 -2.35 -20.02 12.63
CA LEU A 564 -3.30 -19.10 11.99
C LEU A 564 -3.33 -17.74 12.66
N ARG A 565 -3.18 -17.69 13.97
CA ARG A 565 -3.19 -16.42 14.73
C ARG A 565 -1.99 -15.52 14.46
N ARG A 566 -0.93 -16.04 13.80
CA ARG A 566 0.23 -15.27 13.34
C ARG A 566 0.05 -14.75 11.93
N ASP A 567 -0.99 -15.19 11.22
CA ASP A 567 -1.28 -14.74 9.85
C ASP A 567 -2.04 -13.41 9.87
N TRP A 568 -1.64 -12.47 9.01
CA TRP A 568 -2.29 -11.17 8.90
C TRP A 568 -3.76 -11.27 8.48
N ARG A 569 -4.17 -12.32 7.73
CA ARG A 569 -5.56 -12.58 7.33
C ARG A 569 -6.43 -12.88 8.53
N TRP A 570 -5.89 -13.60 9.51
CA TRP A 570 -6.60 -13.86 10.78
C TRP A 570 -6.88 -12.54 11.51
N GLU A 571 -5.88 -11.67 11.64
CA GLU A 571 -6.04 -10.35 12.27
C GLU A 571 -7.03 -9.47 11.48
N TRP A 572 -7.03 -9.57 10.14
CA TRP A 572 -7.99 -8.87 9.31
C TRP A 572 -9.43 -9.28 9.60
N TYR A 573 -9.71 -10.59 9.59
CA TYR A 573 -11.06 -11.09 9.89
C TYR A 573 -11.44 -10.90 11.36
N ALA A 574 -10.50 -10.91 12.29
CA ALA A 574 -10.75 -10.52 13.67
C ALA A 574 -11.23 -9.06 13.75
N GLY A 575 -10.55 -8.14 13.09
CA GLY A 575 -10.97 -6.74 13.04
C GLY A 575 -12.34 -6.52 12.39
N VAL A 576 -12.64 -7.24 11.30
CA VAL A 576 -13.97 -7.20 10.66
C VAL A 576 -15.06 -7.72 11.58
N THR A 577 -14.79 -8.83 12.29
CA THR A 577 -15.72 -9.43 13.24
C THR A 577 -16.00 -8.50 14.42
N GLU A 578 -14.93 -7.90 14.97
CA GLU A 578 -15.00 -6.95 16.09
C GLU A 578 -15.76 -5.68 15.72
N LEU A 579 -15.61 -5.19 14.49
CA LEU A 579 -16.43 -4.08 13.96
C LEU A 579 -17.92 -4.41 13.98
N LEU A 580 -18.31 -5.60 13.52
CA LEU A 580 -19.71 -6.04 13.49
C LEU A 580 -20.31 -6.30 14.87
N LEU A 581 -19.45 -6.49 15.87
CA LEU A 581 -19.83 -6.66 17.28
C LEU A 581 -19.75 -5.35 18.08
N ASP A 582 -19.56 -4.20 17.41
CA ASP A 582 -19.41 -2.88 18.00
C ASP A 582 -18.21 -2.74 18.97
N ASP A 583 -17.26 -3.68 18.92
CA ASP A 583 -15.99 -3.62 19.65
C ASP A 583 -14.91 -2.89 18.83
N TYR A 584 -15.08 -1.57 18.69
CA TYR A 584 -14.22 -0.75 17.83
C TYR A 584 -12.79 -0.62 18.34
N ASP A 585 -12.57 -0.71 19.64
CA ASP A 585 -11.23 -0.63 20.24
C ASP A 585 -10.40 -1.87 19.87
N SER A 586 -11.00 -3.07 19.97
CA SER A 586 -10.37 -4.32 19.54
C SER A 586 -10.16 -4.33 18.01
N ALA A 587 -11.15 -3.88 17.23
CA ALA A 587 -11.05 -3.76 15.80
C ALA A 587 -9.88 -2.84 15.37
N LEU A 588 -9.74 -1.68 16.02
CA LEU A 588 -8.63 -0.75 15.80
C LEU A 588 -7.27 -1.43 16.04
N ALA A 589 -7.15 -2.18 17.14
CA ALA A 589 -5.93 -2.92 17.45
C ALA A 589 -5.62 -4.00 16.41
N SER A 590 -6.61 -4.78 15.99
CA SER A 590 -6.47 -5.84 14.99
C SER A 590 -6.03 -5.26 13.63
N PHE A 591 -6.69 -4.23 13.12
CA PHE A 591 -6.28 -3.58 11.87
C PHE A 591 -4.92 -2.89 11.95
N ASN A 592 -4.51 -2.38 13.12
CA ASN A 592 -3.16 -1.83 13.29
C ASN A 592 -2.09 -2.93 13.24
N ARG A 593 -2.38 -4.14 13.77
CA ARG A 593 -1.49 -5.29 13.60
C ARG A 593 -1.37 -5.69 12.13
N VAL A 594 -2.47 -5.71 11.38
CA VAL A 594 -2.42 -5.90 9.91
C VAL A 594 -1.56 -4.83 9.24
N LEU A 595 -1.72 -3.55 9.60
CA LEU A 595 -0.91 -2.46 9.04
C LEU A 595 0.58 -2.58 9.40
N ALA A 596 0.91 -3.11 10.58
CA ALA A 596 2.29 -3.39 10.96
C ALA A 596 2.90 -4.52 10.12
N MET A 597 2.11 -5.53 9.76
CA MET A 597 2.52 -6.64 8.90
C MET A 597 2.53 -6.24 7.41
N LEU A 598 1.60 -5.40 6.98
CA LEU A 598 1.40 -5.00 5.58
C LEU A 598 1.42 -3.47 5.41
N PRO A 599 2.57 -2.82 5.65
CA PRO A 599 2.66 -1.36 5.61
C PRO A 599 2.43 -0.74 4.23
N GLY A 600 2.65 -1.49 3.15
CA GLY A 600 2.43 -1.06 1.76
C GLY A 600 0.98 -1.16 1.28
N GLU A 601 0.08 -1.83 2.04
CA GLU A 601 -1.30 -2.04 1.63
C GLU A 601 -2.23 -0.88 2.03
N PRO A 602 -3.14 -0.44 1.14
CA PRO A 602 -4.13 0.60 1.46
C PRO A 602 -5.33 0.08 2.28
N ALA A 603 -5.65 -1.22 2.20
CA ALA A 603 -6.82 -1.81 2.85
C ALA A 603 -6.82 -1.63 4.39
N PRO A 604 -5.76 -1.95 5.14
CA PRO A 604 -5.73 -1.73 6.59
C PRO A 604 -5.80 -0.24 6.96
N LYS A 605 -5.27 0.65 6.12
CA LYS A 605 -5.37 2.10 6.33
C LYS A 605 -6.81 2.60 6.21
N LEU A 606 -7.55 2.08 5.22
CA LEU A 606 -8.97 2.38 5.04
C LEU A 606 -9.81 1.87 6.20
N ALA A 607 -9.56 0.63 6.64
CA ALA A 607 -10.26 0.02 7.77
C ALA A 607 -10.01 0.80 9.07
N LEU A 608 -8.76 1.17 9.35
CA LEU A 608 -8.40 2.01 10.50
C LEU A 608 -9.09 3.37 10.46
N ALA A 609 -9.10 4.05 9.31
CA ALA A 609 -9.75 5.34 9.17
C ALA A 609 -11.27 5.27 9.45
N ALA A 610 -11.92 4.21 8.95
CA ALA A 610 -13.35 3.97 9.20
C ALA A 610 -13.64 3.63 10.67
N THR A 611 -12.79 2.81 11.29
CA THR A 611 -12.92 2.44 12.71
C THR A 611 -12.77 3.65 13.62
N LEU A 612 -11.81 4.54 13.33
CA LEU A 612 -11.65 5.81 14.06
C LEU A 612 -12.89 6.72 13.92
N GLU A 613 -13.49 6.74 12.74
CA GLU A 613 -14.74 7.50 12.54
C GLU A 613 -15.90 6.92 13.35
N LEU A 614 -16.01 5.58 13.47
CA LEU A 614 -16.97 4.92 14.34
C LEU A 614 -16.72 5.20 15.83
N LEU A 615 -15.46 5.18 16.26
CA LEU A 615 -15.07 5.54 17.62
C LEU A 615 -15.50 6.98 17.94
N MET A 616 -15.22 7.94 17.04
CA MET A 616 -15.68 9.32 17.19
C MET A 616 -17.21 9.44 17.19
N GLN A 617 -17.93 8.57 16.47
CA GLN A 617 -19.41 8.50 16.51
C GLN A 617 -19.90 7.99 17.87
N ARG A 618 -19.33 6.90 18.37
CA ARG A 618 -19.64 6.34 19.68
C ARG A 618 -19.44 7.38 20.79
N ASP A 619 -18.36 8.13 20.73
CA ASP A 619 -17.98 9.12 21.74
C ASP A 619 -18.68 10.49 21.54
N GLY A 620 -19.53 10.63 20.51
CA GLY A 620 -20.33 11.84 20.25
C GLY A 620 -19.53 13.07 19.80
N VAL A 621 -18.29 12.87 19.31
CA VAL A 621 -17.37 13.95 18.94
C VAL A 621 -17.25 14.21 17.43
N THR A 622 -18.00 13.47 16.62
CA THR A 622 -17.96 13.55 15.13
C THR A 622 -18.19 14.94 14.57
N ARG A 623 -19.05 15.76 15.21
CA ARG A 623 -19.43 17.10 14.73
C ARG A 623 -18.59 18.20 15.36
N ARG A 624 -17.66 17.86 16.22
CA ARG A 624 -16.85 18.78 16.96
C ARG A 624 -15.57 19.05 16.20
N GLN A 625 -15.20 20.31 16.02
CA GLN A 625 -13.87 20.68 15.55
C GLN A 625 -12.86 20.34 16.66
N LEU A 626 -11.88 19.53 16.33
CA LEU A 626 -10.91 18.97 17.27
C LEU A 626 -9.49 19.46 17.01
N LEU A 627 -9.18 19.78 15.75
CA LEU A 627 -7.87 20.24 15.33
C LEU A 627 -7.89 21.75 15.06
N ASP A 628 -6.77 22.41 15.27
CA ASP A 628 -6.60 23.75 14.74
C ASP A 628 -6.54 23.72 13.20
N PRO A 629 -6.88 24.85 12.53
CA PRO A 629 -6.99 24.87 11.07
C PRO A 629 -5.69 24.57 10.33
N LEU A 630 -4.52 24.87 10.90
CA LEU A 630 -3.22 24.61 10.28
C LEU A 630 -2.88 23.13 10.39
N THR A 631 -3.06 22.52 11.56
CA THR A 631 -2.89 21.09 11.78
C THR A 631 -3.82 20.28 10.89
N ALA A 632 -5.09 20.62 10.81
CA ALA A 632 -6.06 19.93 9.95
C ALA A 632 -5.63 19.96 8.47
N ARG A 633 -5.17 21.14 8.00
CA ARG A 633 -4.68 21.32 6.62
C ARG A 633 -3.39 20.53 6.37
N ALA A 634 -2.40 20.64 7.28
CA ALA A 634 -1.13 19.92 7.16
C ALA A 634 -1.33 18.41 7.16
N THR A 635 -2.24 17.91 7.99
CA THR A 635 -2.56 16.47 8.08
C THR A 635 -3.17 15.93 6.79
N ALA A 636 -4.08 16.69 6.19
CA ALA A 636 -4.76 16.28 4.95
C ALA A 636 -3.91 16.51 3.70
N ASN A 637 -3.02 17.50 3.74
CA ASN A 637 -2.10 17.81 2.65
C ASN A 637 -0.77 17.10 2.88
N LEU A 638 -0.69 15.84 2.60
CA LEU A 638 0.44 14.94 2.87
C LEU A 638 1.81 15.47 2.39
N ASP A 639 1.82 16.55 1.61
CA ASP A 639 2.89 16.91 0.70
C ASP A 639 4.03 17.77 1.31
N GLN A 640 3.77 18.76 2.13
CA GLN A 640 4.83 19.72 2.43
C GLN A 640 4.95 20.15 3.91
N GLN A 641 3.96 19.92 4.72
CA GLN A 641 3.86 20.59 6.03
C GLN A 641 3.89 19.66 7.25
N LEU A 642 4.20 18.38 7.08
CA LEU A 642 4.35 17.48 8.22
C LEU A 642 5.56 17.82 9.11
N GLY A 643 6.49 18.65 8.62
CA GLY A 643 7.55 19.25 9.42
C GLY A 643 7.06 20.34 10.40
N GLU A 644 5.87 20.90 10.14
CA GLU A 644 5.25 21.97 10.92
C GLU A 644 4.19 21.48 11.91
N LEU A 645 4.02 20.14 12.06
CA LEU A 645 3.09 19.61 13.05
C LEU A 645 3.50 20.06 14.46
N PRO A 646 2.53 20.47 15.30
CA PRO A 646 2.80 20.75 16.70
C PRO A 646 3.45 19.55 17.39
N GLU A 647 4.36 19.79 18.33
CA GLU A 647 5.04 18.74 19.08
C GLU A 647 4.04 17.80 19.78
N SER A 648 2.87 18.32 20.19
CA SER A 648 1.78 17.53 20.73
C SER A 648 1.26 16.47 19.76
N MET A 649 1.31 16.69 18.45
CA MET A 649 0.89 15.73 17.44
C MET A 649 1.99 14.72 17.11
N LEU A 650 3.26 15.07 17.27
CA LEU A 650 4.37 14.17 16.98
C LEU A 650 4.36 12.92 17.84
N ARG A 651 3.90 13.02 19.08
CA ARG A 651 3.74 11.86 20.00
C ARG A 651 2.81 10.78 19.44
N HIS A 652 1.85 11.15 18.60
CA HIS A 652 0.90 10.22 17.98
C HIS A 652 1.45 9.48 16.76
N LEU A 653 2.68 9.76 16.33
CA LEU A 653 3.32 9.11 15.19
C LEU A 653 4.04 7.80 15.54
N THR A 654 3.89 7.31 16.76
CA THR A 654 4.47 6.04 17.19
C THR A 654 3.73 4.85 16.58
N PRO A 655 4.35 3.66 16.41
CA PRO A 655 3.67 2.47 15.94
C PRO A 655 2.55 1.98 16.86
N THR A 656 2.63 2.34 18.15
CA THR A 656 1.68 1.96 19.21
C THR A 656 0.56 2.99 19.40
N TRP A 657 0.42 3.96 18.49
CA TRP A 657 -0.56 5.04 18.59
C TRP A 657 -2.00 4.56 18.87
N THR A 658 -2.39 3.39 18.40
CA THR A 658 -3.74 2.83 18.63
C THR A 658 -4.01 2.47 20.09
N THR A 659 -2.97 2.22 20.88
CA THR A 659 -3.09 1.97 22.31
C THR A 659 -3.03 3.27 23.13
N GLU A 660 -2.48 4.33 22.54
CA GLU A 660 -2.30 5.64 23.15
C GLU A 660 -3.35 6.65 22.69
N ALA A 661 -3.96 6.43 21.52
CA ALA A 661 -4.95 7.32 20.92
C ALA A 661 -6.34 7.14 21.55
N THR A 662 -6.46 7.46 22.82
CA THR A 662 -7.73 7.52 23.54
C THR A 662 -8.39 8.89 23.46
N ASP A 663 -7.68 9.91 22.96
CA ASP A 663 -8.21 11.25 22.84
C ASP A 663 -8.82 11.52 21.44
N ALA A 664 -9.85 12.34 21.42
CA ALA A 664 -10.61 12.68 20.22
C ALA A 664 -9.76 13.41 19.15
N GLU A 665 -8.76 14.18 19.58
CA GLU A 665 -7.86 14.92 18.70
C GLU A 665 -6.95 13.97 17.90
N ALA A 666 -6.37 12.96 18.59
CA ALA A 666 -5.58 11.93 17.96
C ALA A 666 -6.40 11.08 16.97
N MET A 667 -7.62 10.70 17.36
CA MET A 667 -8.53 9.97 16.47
C MET A 667 -8.82 10.76 15.18
N ARG A 668 -9.09 12.05 15.28
CA ARG A 668 -9.33 12.93 14.13
C ARG A 668 -8.09 13.07 13.26
N PHE A 669 -6.94 13.30 13.88
CA PHE A 669 -5.66 13.42 13.18
C PHE A 669 -5.36 12.16 12.34
N HIS A 670 -5.47 10.97 12.95
CA HIS A 670 -5.22 9.72 12.24
C HIS A 670 -6.28 9.41 11.19
N ALA A 671 -7.55 9.67 11.45
CA ALA A 671 -8.61 9.47 10.46
C ALA A 671 -8.38 10.33 9.21
N LEU A 672 -8.08 11.63 9.38
CA LEU A 672 -7.74 12.54 8.28
C LEU A 672 -6.55 12.02 7.48
N ARG A 673 -5.45 11.67 8.16
CA ARG A 673 -4.22 11.24 7.53
C ARG A 673 -4.39 9.93 6.76
N LEU A 674 -5.05 8.95 7.34
CA LEU A 674 -5.25 7.65 6.73
C LEU A 674 -6.18 7.73 5.51
N TYR A 675 -7.30 8.48 5.59
CA TYR A 675 -8.14 8.72 4.42
C TYR A 675 -7.40 9.48 3.32
N ALA A 676 -6.60 10.50 3.68
CA ALA A 676 -5.81 11.26 2.72
C ALA A 676 -4.78 10.36 2.01
N MET A 677 -4.10 9.48 2.75
CA MET A 677 -3.11 8.55 2.21
C MET A 677 -3.74 7.57 1.23
N VAL A 678 -4.85 6.92 1.63
CA VAL A 678 -5.57 5.98 0.75
C VAL A 678 -6.05 6.70 -0.52
N TRP A 679 -6.60 7.92 -0.38
CA TRP A 679 -7.07 8.70 -1.52
C TRP A 679 -5.94 9.16 -2.45
N ALA A 680 -4.79 9.53 -1.90
CA ALA A 680 -3.65 9.94 -2.69
C ALA A 680 -3.05 8.80 -3.51
N THR A 681 -3.07 7.58 -2.98
CA THR A 681 -2.46 6.41 -3.62
C THR A 681 -3.42 5.66 -4.55
N ASN A 682 -4.74 5.67 -4.25
CA ASN A 682 -5.72 4.91 -5.02
C ASN A 682 -7.03 5.68 -5.21
N PRO A 683 -7.23 6.36 -6.37
CA PRO A 683 -8.43 7.13 -6.66
C PRO A 683 -9.67 6.25 -6.93
N SER A 684 -9.52 4.94 -7.06
CA SER A 684 -10.66 4.02 -7.16
C SER A 684 -11.34 3.77 -5.81
N THR A 685 -10.63 4.03 -4.70
CA THR A 685 -11.16 3.89 -3.34
C THR A 685 -11.99 5.13 -2.95
N VAL A 686 -13.16 5.28 -3.57
CA VAL A 686 -14.00 6.47 -3.43
C VAL A 686 -14.45 6.72 -1.99
N SER A 687 -14.63 5.68 -1.17
CA SER A 687 -14.98 5.83 0.26
C SER A 687 -13.97 6.68 1.02
N SER A 688 -12.68 6.64 0.64
CA SER A 688 -11.64 7.46 1.26
C SER A 688 -11.82 8.95 0.94
N ALA A 689 -12.19 9.30 -0.31
CA ALA A 689 -12.47 10.67 -0.70
C ALA A 689 -13.64 11.28 0.09
N PHE A 690 -14.72 10.51 0.23
CA PHE A 690 -15.89 10.96 1.00
C PHE A 690 -15.61 10.98 2.51
N GLY A 691 -14.84 10.02 3.04
CA GLY A 691 -14.37 10.02 4.41
C GLY A 691 -13.53 11.26 4.72
N LEU A 692 -12.51 11.50 3.89
CA LEU A 692 -11.67 12.69 4.00
C LEU A 692 -12.50 13.99 3.93
N ALA A 693 -13.43 14.08 2.98
CA ALA A 693 -14.29 15.26 2.85
C ALA A 693 -15.20 15.47 4.07
N ARG A 694 -15.71 14.40 4.71
CA ARG A 694 -16.49 14.48 5.96
C ARG A 694 -15.64 15.06 7.08
N GLN A 695 -14.44 14.50 7.29
CA GLN A 695 -13.53 14.93 8.34
C GLN A 695 -13.08 16.39 8.13
N LEU A 696 -12.64 16.74 6.91
CA LEU A 696 -12.24 18.10 6.55
C LEU A 696 -13.36 19.13 6.74
N THR A 697 -14.60 18.75 6.43
CA THR A 697 -15.74 19.65 6.59
C THR A 697 -15.98 20.00 8.05
N VAL A 698 -15.84 19.04 8.96
CA VAL A 698 -15.98 19.27 10.40
C VAL A 698 -14.88 20.17 10.93
N GLU A 699 -13.67 20.01 10.39
CA GLU A 699 -12.52 20.88 10.73
C GLU A 699 -12.56 22.24 9.99
N GLY A 700 -13.68 22.60 9.35
CA GLY A 700 -13.84 23.89 8.67
C GLY A 700 -13.09 24.02 7.34
N GLN A 701 -12.41 22.96 6.87
CA GLN A 701 -11.63 22.96 5.64
C GLN A 701 -12.49 22.66 4.40
N HIS A 702 -13.56 23.44 4.20
CA HIS A 702 -14.56 23.18 3.14
C HIS A 702 -14.00 23.19 1.72
N GLU A 703 -13.08 24.11 1.42
CA GLU A 703 -12.47 24.19 0.08
C GLU A 703 -11.60 22.97 -0.24
N MET A 704 -10.87 22.47 0.75
CA MET A 704 -10.10 21.21 0.58
C MET A 704 -11.04 20.02 0.39
N ALA A 705 -12.13 19.93 1.16
CA ALA A 705 -13.13 18.88 1.01
C ALA A 705 -13.74 18.86 -0.40
N ILE A 706 -14.06 20.04 -0.94
CA ILE A 706 -14.57 20.20 -2.31
C ILE A 706 -13.51 19.78 -3.33
N SER A 707 -12.27 20.23 -3.18
CA SER A 707 -11.17 19.88 -4.06
C SER A 707 -10.90 18.36 -4.10
N MET A 708 -11.01 17.67 -2.95
CA MET A 708 -10.85 16.21 -2.90
C MET A 708 -11.98 15.48 -3.65
N LEU A 709 -13.24 15.93 -3.49
CA LEU A 709 -14.37 15.34 -4.19
C LEU A 709 -14.39 15.66 -5.70
N ASP A 710 -13.89 16.83 -6.11
CA ASP A 710 -13.74 17.19 -7.53
C ASP A 710 -12.76 16.28 -8.28
N ARG A 711 -11.86 15.61 -7.57
CA ARG A 711 -10.91 14.63 -8.13
C ARG A 711 -11.51 13.23 -8.32
N VAL A 712 -12.75 12.98 -7.88
CA VAL A 712 -13.42 11.68 -8.12
C VAL A 712 -13.57 11.49 -9.63
N PRO A 713 -13.02 10.38 -10.20
CA PRO A 713 -13.00 10.17 -11.65
C PRO A 713 -14.39 10.24 -12.28
N THR A 714 -14.48 10.82 -13.47
CA THR A 714 -15.75 10.93 -14.21
C THR A 714 -16.35 9.57 -14.59
N ALA A 715 -15.50 8.56 -14.79
CA ALA A 715 -15.90 7.19 -15.03
C ALA A 715 -16.46 6.48 -13.78
N SER A 716 -16.29 7.05 -12.59
CA SER A 716 -16.83 6.47 -11.37
C SER A 716 -18.35 6.68 -11.28
N ARG A 717 -19.11 5.63 -10.98
CA ARG A 717 -20.53 5.71 -10.66
C ARG A 717 -20.86 6.70 -9.51
N HIS A 718 -19.88 7.01 -8.69
CA HIS A 718 -20.02 7.95 -7.58
C HIS A 718 -19.65 9.40 -7.93
N HIS A 719 -19.21 9.68 -9.16
CA HIS A 719 -18.88 11.04 -9.62
C HIS A 719 -20.09 11.98 -9.49
N ARG A 720 -21.28 11.49 -9.84
CA ARG A 720 -22.53 12.23 -9.66
C ARG A 720 -22.73 12.60 -8.18
N LEU A 721 -22.63 11.64 -7.25
CA LEU A 721 -22.78 11.91 -5.82
C LEU A 721 -21.71 12.89 -5.29
N ALA A 722 -20.47 12.80 -5.79
CA ALA A 722 -19.44 13.77 -5.48
C ALA A 722 -19.83 15.18 -5.90
N LYS A 723 -20.33 15.37 -7.13
CA LYS A 723 -20.83 16.67 -7.61
C LYS A 723 -21.97 17.22 -6.74
N LEU A 724 -22.96 16.39 -6.42
CA LEU A 724 -24.08 16.82 -5.55
C LEU A 724 -23.57 17.20 -4.15
N THR A 725 -22.64 16.43 -3.60
CA THR A 725 -22.02 16.69 -2.29
C THR A 725 -21.24 18.00 -2.30
N THR A 726 -20.48 18.32 -3.37
CA THR A 726 -19.73 19.58 -3.46
C THR A 726 -20.64 20.81 -3.50
N ILE A 727 -21.82 20.72 -4.15
CA ILE A 727 -22.82 21.78 -4.13
C ILE A 727 -23.30 22.04 -2.70
N LEU A 728 -23.64 20.97 -1.97
CA LEU A 728 -24.07 21.07 -0.57
C LEU A 728 -22.95 21.55 0.38
N LEU A 729 -21.70 21.21 0.09
CA LEU A 729 -20.55 21.71 0.85
C LEU A 729 -20.32 23.21 0.65
N LEU A 730 -20.54 23.72 -0.55
CA LEU A 730 -20.44 25.15 -0.85
C LEU A 730 -21.45 25.98 -0.07
N THR A 731 -22.59 25.39 0.27
CA THR A 731 -23.68 26.04 1.02
C THR A 731 -23.72 25.65 2.48
N SER A 732 -22.75 24.85 2.97
CA SER A 732 -22.66 24.43 4.37
C SER A 732 -21.84 25.41 5.21
N GLY A 733 -22.09 25.40 6.53
CA GLY A 733 -21.48 26.26 7.52
C GLY A 733 -22.47 27.17 8.17
N ALA A 734 -22.01 27.95 9.15
CA ALA A 734 -22.84 29.01 9.75
C ALA A 734 -23.11 30.10 8.70
N PRO A 735 -24.31 30.68 8.67
CA PRO A 735 -24.64 31.69 7.67
C PRO A 735 -23.63 32.84 7.58
N GLU A 736 -23.04 33.24 8.71
CA GLU A 736 -22.05 34.30 8.82
C GLU A 736 -20.73 33.95 8.11
N THR A 737 -20.43 32.67 7.93
CA THR A 737 -19.21 32.17 7.27
C THR A 737 -19.39 31.98 5.75
N LEU A 738 -20.62 32.08 5.26
CA LEU A 738 -20.91 32.00 3.84
C LEU A 738 -20.54 33.32 3.13
N THR A 739 -20.29 33.21 1.85
CA THR A 739 -20.01 34.34 0.97
C THR A 739 -20.88 34.27 -0.29
N GLU A 740 -21.18 35.40 -0.87
CA GLU A 740 -21.90 35.47 -2.16
C GLU A 740 -21.18 34.61 -3.23
N SER A 741 -19.88 34.68 -3.26
CA SER A 741 -19.03 33.89 -4.20
C SER A 741 -19.25 32.37 -4.07
N ARG A 742 -19.29 31.84 -2.84
CA ARG A 742 -19.55 30.42 -2.58
C ARG A 742 -20.95 30.02 -3.03
N ILE A 743 -21.96 30.83 -2.70
CA ILE A 743 -23.37 30.59 -3.10
C ILE A 743 -23.49 30.57 -4.61
N ARG A 744 -22.91 31.55 -5.32
CA ARG A 744 -22.94 31.61 -6.79
C ARG A 744 -22.17 30.46 -7.42
N ARG A 745 -21.07 30.00 -6.80
CA ARG A 745 -20.33 28.80 -7.26
C ARG A 745 -21.18 27.55 -7.13
N ALA A 746 -21.95 27.42 -6.04
CA ALA A 746 -22.91 26.33 -5.88
C ALA A 746 -24.01 26.38 -6.95
N ALA A 747 -24.56 27.57 -7.21
CA ALA A 747 -25.58 27.75 -8.24
C ALA A 747 -25.07 27.40 -9.65
N ARG A 748 -23.86 27.84 -10.02
CA ARG A 748 -23.25 27.46 -11.31
C ARG A 748 -23.10 25.96 -11.46
N ARG A 749 -22.53 25.27 -10.43
CA ARG A 749 -22.39 23.82 -10.44
C ARG A 749 -23.72 23.08 -10.56
N LEU A 750 -24.78 23.65 -9.99
CA LEU A 750 -26.12 23.07 -10.07
C LEU A 750 -26.69 23.18 -11.47
N VAL A 751 -26.48 24.30 -12.16
CA VAL A 751 -26.91 24.50 -13.56
C VAL A 751 -26.17 23.57 -14.52
N GLU A 752 -24.97 23.14 -14.19
CA GLU A 752 -24.18 22.17 -14.97
C GLU A 752 -24.66 20.72 -14.82
N LEU A 753 -25.57 20.44 -13.89
CA LEU A 753 -26.13 19.10 -13.71
C LEU A 753 -27.13 18.79 -14.85
N PRO A 754 -27.29 17.51 -15.20
CA PRO A 754 -28.30 17.07 -16.13
C PRO A 754 -29.73 17.50 -15.65
N THR A 755 -30.58 17.91 -16.59
CA THR A 755 -31.96 18.36 -16.29
C THR A 755 -32.85 17.24 -15.74
N ASN A 756 -32.50 15.99 -15.96
CA ASN A 756 -33.17 14.81 -15.41
C ASN A 756 -32.63 14.39 -14.02
N GLU A 757 -31.76 15.21 -13.37
CA GLU A 757 -31.32 14.93 -12.02
C GLU A 757 -32.51 14.91 -11.04
N PRO A 758 -32.82 13.77 -10.40
CA PRO A 758 -34.00 13.64 -9.52
C PRO A 758 -34.00 14.61 -8.33
N ARG A 759 -32.80 15.05 -7.88
CA ARG A 759 -32.63 15.93 -6.72
C ARG A 759 -32.41 17.39 -7.07
N LEU A 760 -32.52 17.74 -8.35
CA LEU A 760 -32.21 19.09 -8.83
C LEU A 760 -32.98 20.18 -8.06
N GLU A 761 -34.28 20.01 -7.89
CA GLU A 761 -35.12 20.99 -7.20
C GLU A 761 -34.85 21.04 -5.68
N GLN A 762 -34.56 19.90 -5.05
CA GLN A 762 -34.17 19.86 -3.64
C GLN A 762 -32.85 20.63 -3.41
N LEU A 763 -31.88 20.46 -4.31
CA LEU A 763 -30.59 21.17 -4.24
C LEU A 763 -30.78 22.65 -4.53
N ARG A 764 -31.62 23.01 -5.48
CA ARG A 764 -31.97 24.39 -5.79
C ARG A 764 -32.56 25.10 -4.56
N ILE A 765 -33.51 24.45 -3.88
CA ILE A 765 -34.08 24.91 -2.63
C ILE A 765 -33.00 25.04 -1.54
N ALA A 766 -32.12 24.06 -1.39
CA ALA A 766 -31.05 24.12 -0.40
C ALA A 766 -30.10 25.31 -0.63
N VAL A 767 -29.70 25.56 -1.88
CA VAL A 767 -28.87 26.73 -2.23
C VAL A 767 -29.62 28.05 -1.97
N MET A 768 -30.90 28.16 -2.31
CA MET A 768 -31.70 29.37 -2.04
C MET A 768 -31.91 29.59 -0.55
N VAL A 769 -32.09 28.51 0.26
CA VAL A 769 -32.18 28.61 1.72
C VAL A 769 -30.87 29.13 2.30
N ALA A 770 -29.74 28.63 1.85
CA ALA A 770 -28.42 29.11 2.28
C ALA A 770 -28.22 30.59 1.90
N ALA A 771 -28.63 30.98 0.68
CA ALA A 771 -28.59 32.37 0.22
C ALA A 771 -29.47 33.30 1.05
N LEU A 772 -30.69 32.90 1.37
CA LEU A 772 -31.61 33.65 2.21
C LEU A 772 -31.10 33.81 3.64
N ASN A 773 -30.57 32.74 4.21
CA ASN A 773 -29.98 32.76 5.56
C ASN A 773 -28.71 33.64 5.61
N TRP A 774 -27.88 33.62 4.57
CA TRP A 774 -26.72 34.49 4.44
C TRP A 774 -27.11 35.98 4.40
N LEU A 775 -28.11 36.36 3.56
CA LEU A 775 -28.59 37.73 3.52
C LEU A 775 -29.12 38.20 4.88
N ARG A 776 -29.86 37.33 5.59
CA ARG A 776 -30.41 37.63 6.91
C ARG A 776 -29.35 37.78 7.98
N ALA A 777 -28.31 36.91 7.98
CA ALA A 777 -27.24 36.97 8.92
C ALA A 777 -26.36 38.25 8.76
N GLY A 778 -26.24 38.71 7.50
CA GLY A 778 -25.56 39.97 7.18
C GLY A 778 -26.43 41.23 7.24
N ASP A 779 -27.70 41.11 7.62
CA ASP A 779 -28.71 42.19 7.58
C ASP A 779 -28.77 42.90 6.23
N LEU A 780 -28.70 42.08 5.15
CA LEU A 780 -28.69 42.54 3.78
C LEU A 780 -30.06 42.29 3.14
N GLU A 781 -30.61 43.28 2.46
CA GLU A 781 -31.82 43.10 1.70
C GLU A 781 -31.59 42.46 0.32
N GLN A 782 -30.40 42.65 -0.23
CA GLN A 782 -29.98 42.15 -1.54
C GLN A 782 -28.49 41.84 -1.59
N ALA A 783 -28.09 40.94 -2.53
CA ALA A 783 -26.70 40.68 -2.82
C ALA A 783 -26.00 41.88 -3.46
N ALA A 784 -24.66 41.99 -3.27
CA ALA A 784 -23.85 43.09 -3.81
C ALA A 784 -23.88 43.11 -5.35
N SER A 785 -23.78 41.93 -5.98
CA SER A 785 -24.00 41.81 -7.42
C SER A 785 -25.50 41.72 -7.67
N ARG A 786 -26.09 42.70 -8.31
CA ARG A 786 -27.53 42.78 -8.63
C ARG A 786 -28.02 41.68 -9.58
N ASN A 787 -27.26 40.63 -9.82
CA ASN A 787 -27.64 39.52 -10.70
C ASN A 787 -28.60 38.54 -10.01
N GLU A 788 -29.44 37.93 -10.78
CA GLU A 788 -30.36 36.87 -10.34
C GLU A 788 -29.63 35.62 -9.83
N LEU A 789 -30.33 34.85 -8.99
CA LEU A 789 -29.92 33.49 -8.57
C LEU A 789 -31.04 32.53 -9.00
N PHE A 790 -30.79 31.66 -9.98
CA PHE A 790 -31.82 30.76 -10.55
C PHE A 790 -33.07 31.49 -11.12
N ASP A 791 -32.87 32.55 -11.88
CA ASP A 791 -33.90 33.34 -12.51
C ASP A 791 -34.85 34.07 -11.54
N VAL A 792 -34.40 34.22 -10.27
CA VAL A 792 -35.06 35.03 -9.26
C VAL A 792 -34.17 36.15 -8.78
N PRO A 793 -34.68 37.33 -8.46
CA PRO A 793 -33.89 38.42 -7.89
C PRO A 793 -33.14 37.92 -6.65
N PHE A 794 -31.82 38.17 -6.54
CA PHE A 794 -31.03 37.80 -5.34
C PHE A 794 -31.27 38.84 -4.22
N THR A 795 -32.52 38.92 -3.80
CA THR A 795 -33.04 39.73 -2.69
C THR A 795 -33.78 38.82 -1.72
N VAL A 796 -34.01 39.30 -0.50
CA VAL A 796 -34.77 38.54 0.50
C VAL A 796 -36.16 38.17 -0.02
N GLU A 797 -36.86 39.12 -0.69
CA GLU A 797 -38.18 38.90 -1.24
C GLU A 797 -38.14 37.92 -2.45
N GLY A 798 -37.23 38.12 -3.39
CA GLY A 798 -37.06 37.29 -4.58
C GLY A 798 -36.76 35.85 -4.21
N LEU A 799 -35.81 35.62 -3.28
CA LEU A 799 -35.49 34.27 -2.80
C LEU A 799 -36.67 33.60 -2.09
N ARG A 800 -37.45 34.33 -1.30
CA ARG A 800 -38.69 33.80 -0.67
C ARG A 800 -39.70 33.38 -1.70
N GLY A 801 -39.87 34.16 -2.77
CA GLY A 801 -40.76 33.80 -3.90
C GLY A 801 -40.27 32.58 -4.67
N GLY A 802 -38.94 32.50 -4.92
CA GLY A 802 -38.31 31.36 -5.55
C GLY A 802 -38.49 30.08 -4.73
N LEU A 803 -38.26 30.17 -3.41
CA LEU A 803 -38.43 29.05 -2.48
C LEU A 803 -39.89 28.58 -2.41
N GLU A 804 -40.87 29.51 -2.36
CA GLU A 804 -42.29 29.17 -2.39
C GLU A 804 -42.61 28.38 -3.66
N SER A 805 -42.16 28.87 -4.80
CA SER A 805 -42.40 28.24 -6.11
C SER A 805 -41.76 26.83 -6.20
N GLY A 806 -40.50 26.64 -5.76
CA GLY A 806 -39.79 25.36 -5.75
C GLY A 806 -40.47 24.36 -4.82
N LEU A 807 -40.85 24.76 -3.60
CA LEU A 807 -41.53 23.90 -2.64
C LEU A 807 -42.92 23.43 -3.20
N ARG A 808 -43.63 24.32 -3.88
CA ARG A 808 -44.90 23.96 -4.54
C ARG A 808 -44.67 23.02 -5.74
N LEU A 809 -43.59 23.19 -6.45
CA LEU A 809 -43.20 22.28 -7.53
C LEU A 809 -42.89 20.86 -6.97
N LEU A 810 -42.09 20.76 -5.91
CA LEU A 810 -41.86 19.48 -5.23
C LEU A 810 -43.14 18.87 -4.67
N ALA A 811 -44.05 19.69 -4.11
CA ALA A 811 -45.30 19.18 -3.64
C ALA A 811 -46.18 18.56 -4.74
N ARG A 812 -46.14 19.11 -5.98
CA ARG A 812 -46.87 18.54 -7.14
C ARG A 812 -46.26 17.21 -7.59
N SER A 813 -44.96 17.07 -7.56
CA SER A 813 -44.23 15.84 -7.98
C SER A 813 -44.21 14.75 -6.91
N SER A 814 -44.45 15.09 -5.63
CA SER A 814 -44.41 14.13 -4.54
C SER A 814 -45.56 13.12 -4.60
N PRO A 815 -45.30 11.81 -4.54
CA PRO A 815 -46.32 10.77 -4.61
C PRO A 815 -47.18 10.69 -3.32
N PHE A 816 -46.61 10.99 -2.16
CA PHE A 816 -47.26 10.82 -0.88
C PHE A 816 -48.04 12.06 -0.39
N PRO A 817 -49.33 11.96 0.00
CA PRO A 817 -50.11 13.09 0.48
C PRO A 817 -49.48 13.83 1.65
N ARG A 818 -48.93 13.12 2.63
CA ARG A 818 -48.24 13.69 3.80
C ARG A 818 -47.09 14.61 3.42
N HIS A 819 -46.31 14.22 2.41
CA HIS A 819 -45.18 15.03 1.91
C HIS A 819 -45.68 16.27 1.18
N ARG A 820 -46.79 16.16 0.43
CA ARG A 820 -47.42 17.29 -0.24
C ARG A 820 -47.89 18.35 0.77
N TYR A 821 -48.55 17.91 1.85
CA TYR A 821 -48.98 18.81 2.91
C TYR A 821 -47.80 19.50 3.58
N HIS A 822 -46.76 18.74 3.97
CA HIS A 822 -45.56 19.29 4.56
C HIS A 822 -44.93 20.38 3.68
N LEU A 823 -44.70 20.07 2.39
CA LEU A 823 -44.12 21.01 1.43
C LEU A 823 -45.00 22.26 1.22
N VAL A 824 -46.33 22.11 1.18
CA VAL A 824 -47.25 23.24 1.05
C VAL A 824 -47.20 24.12 2.30
N ASP A 825 -47.16 23.52 3.49
CA ASP A 825 -47.04 24.26 4.74
C ASP A 825 -45.73 25.06 4.82
N MET A 826 -44.59 24.44 4.41
CA MET A 826 -43.32 25.14 4.29
C MET A 826 -43.41 26.30 3.28
N ALA A 827 -44.04 26.08 2.11
CA ALA A 827 -44.22 27.11 1.10
C ALA A 827 -45.03 28.30 1.65
N ASN A 828 -46.11 28.01 2.40
CA ASN A 828 -46.93 29.05 3.03
C ASN A 828 -46.15 29.83 4.12
N MET A 829 -45.30 29.18 4.91
CA MET A 829 -44.48 29.86 5.92
C MET A 829 -43.42 30.77 5.30
N ILE A 830 -42.88 30.40 4.13
CA ILE A 830 -41.78 31.17 3.52
C ILE A 830 -42.26 32.25 2.58
N ARG A 831 -43.52 32.21 2.18
CA ARG A 831 -44.15 33.14 1.24
C ARG A 831 -43.86 34.62 1.58
N PRO A 832 -43.52 35.47 0.59
CA PRO A 832 -43.43 36.92 0.82
C PRO A 832 -44.75 37.47 1.39
N ARG A 833 -44.66 38.32 2.43
CA ARG A 833 -45.82 38.99 2.98
C ARG A 833 -46.15 40.18 2.06
N THR A 834 -47.19 40.03 1.26
CA THR A 834 -47.77 41.17 0.52
C THR A 834 -48.71 41.86 1.44
N TRP A 835 -48.37 43.10 1.83
CA TRP A 835 -49.33 43.98 2.43
C TRP A 835 -50.32 44.42 1.35
N ARG A 836 -51.57 43.96 1.43
CA ARG A 836 -52.70 44.57 0.83
C ARG A 836 -53.55 45.11 1.93
#